data_a54db84feb749716ca766e5fad1df02b
#
_entry.id   a54db84feb749716ca766e5fad1df02b
#
_cell.length_a   1.000
_cell.length_b   1.000
_cell.length_c   1.000
_cell.angle_alpha   90.00
_cell.angle_beta   90.00
_cell.angle_gamma   90.00
#
_symmetry.space_group_name_H-M   'P 1'
#
loop_
_entity.id
_entity.type
_entity.pdbx_description
1 polymer ?
#
loop_
_entity_poly.entity_id
_entity_poly.type
_entity_poly.pdbx_seq_one_letter_code
_entity_poly.pdbx_strand_id
1 'polypeptide(L)'
;MPVKLAAGGRVKQNLTITPETQLLDEVTIVSTGVSRIKRSAFNAVAVDTKELQNTTKNLSDALTKAPGMKLREAGGVGSDMQLMLDGFSGKHVKVFIDGVPQEGVGSSFGLNNIPVSFADRIEVYKGVVPVGFGTDAIGGVINIVTGKKPRRWFLDASYSYGSFNTHKSYVNLGQTFKNGFTYEINAFQNYSDNDYHVDAPVKNFETGSFNESEKYRVKRFNDTYHNEAVVAKAGLVDKSWADRLMFGFTYSHMYKEIQTGVRQKTVFGEKHRRGHALMPSMEYSKRNLMTKGLDLVLTANYNRNATTNVDTARYEYNWRGEKHPLNSPGEQSHQYSRANSDNWNGTLTLNYRIDKAQTLTFNHVLNTFRRDNTSLLAAQEQKDPIAKETRKNISGLSYRLMPSERWNFSAFGKYYRQYVAGPIAETETSSNFIRTSRTVDSWGYGAAGTYFLLPGLQAKLSYEKAYRLPTIEEMFGDEDLESGDVGIRPENSDNLNLNLSYSKALGKHSIYVEGGVVYRNTKDYIQRNIQDLSGGKEGATYINYGKVLTKGYTVSARYGLGRWLSAGGNFTQMNVRDNEKTQIGTGGATENIGYKSRVPNVPYRFADFDVNLYWHDLGKKGNVLSVTYDNQYMHSFSYYSQAVGKNSDFIVPDQFSHNLALSYSLNRGRYSFSLECRNFTDEDLYDNFSLQKAGRAFYGKVRIHFGD
;
A
#
# COMPACT_ATOMS: atom_id res chain seq x y z
N MET A 1 33.68 5.67 35.54
CA MET A 1 34.50 5.75 36.76
C MET A 1 35.85 5.15 36.46
N PRO A 2 36.95 5.85 36.71
CA PRO A 2 38.29 5.24 36.60
C PRO A 2 38.52 4.29 37.77
N VAL A 3 38.87 3.04 37.51
CA VAL A 3 39.26 2.03 38.50
C VAL A 3 40.77 2.04 38.61
N LYS A 4 41.30 2.40 39.79
CA LYS A 4 42.74 2.26 40.05
C LYS A 4 43.03 0.83 40.55
N LEU A 5 43.81 0.07 39.81
CA LEU A 5 44.29 -1.25 40.22
C LEU A 5 45.67 -1.11 40.87
N ALA A 6 45.85 -1.66 42.06
CA ALA A 6 47.15 -1.87 42.66
C ALA A 6 47.79 -3.12 42.02
N ALA A 7 49.13 -3.13 41.91
CA ALA A 7 49.85 -4.24 41.27
C ALA A 7 49.50 -5.58 41.98
N GLY A 8 48.94 -6.54 41.21
CA GLY A 8 48.57 -7.87 41.69
C GLY A 8 47.11 -8.03 42.15
N GLY A 9 46.28 -6.95 42.13
CA GLY A 9 44.86 -6.99 42.54
C GLY A 9 43.93 -7.40 41.40
N ARG A 10 42.99 -8.32 41.70
CA ARG A 10 41.84 -8.62 40.82
C ARG A 10 40.59 -7.90 41.36
N VAL A 11 40.00 -7.01 40.57
CA VAL A 11 38.72 -6.39 40.88
C VAL A 11 37.66 -6.98 39.97
N LYS A 12 36.59 -7.56 40.56
CA LYS A 12 35.42 -8.03 39.85
C LYS A 12 34.36 -6.95 40.00
N GLN A 13 34.11 -6.16 38.96
CA GLN A 13 33.09 -5.13 38.96
C GLN A 13 31.96 -5.58 38.07
N ASN A 14 30.75 -5.73 38.66
CA ASN A 14 29.54 -5.97 37.90
C ASN A 14 29.07 -4.63 37.31
N LEU A 15 29.27 -4.44 36.05
CA LEU A 15 28.70 -3.31 35.32
C LEU A 15 27.25 -3.65 34.96
N THR A 16 26.31 -3.03 35.64
CA THR A 16 24.91 -2.98 35.21
C THR A 16 24.82 -1.89 34.16
N ILE A 17 24.86 -2.27 32.89
CA ILE A 17 24.55 -1.36 31.79
C ILE A 17 23.03 -1.26 31.75
N THR A 18 22.49 -0.18 32.34
CA THR A 18 21.14 0.28 32.02
C THR A 18 21.23 0.86 30.62
N PRO A 19 20.59 0.26 29.59
CA PRO A 19 20.50 0.94 28.31
C PRO A 19 19.78 2.25 28.54
N GLU A 20 20.47 3.37 28.36
CA GLU A 20 19.83 4.67 28.26
C GLU A 20 19.00 4.62 26.99
N THR A 21 17.74 4.21 27.12
CA THR A 21 16.74 4.31 26.08
C THR A 21 16.50 5.79 25.85
N GLN A 22 17.31 6.41 25.00
CA GLN A 22 16.92 7.68 24.39
C GLN A 22 15.61 7.42 23.66
N LEU A 23 14.53 7.83 24.26
CA LEU A 23 13.20 7.87 23.66
C LEU A 23 13.28 8.87 22.49
N LEU A 24 13.56 8.34 21.32
CA LEU A 24 13.43 9.07 20.07
C LEU A 24 11.93 9.24 19.80
N ASP A 25 11.53 10.41 19.41
CA ASP A 25 10.13 10.80 19.22
C ASP A 25 9.38 9.96 18.19
N GLU A 26 8.04 9.89 18.35
CA GLU A 26 7.10 9.11 17.53
C GLU A 26 7.21 9.38 16.02
N VAL A 27 7.82 10.47 15.65
CA VAL A 27 7.92 10.96 14.28
C VAL A 27 9.34 10.90 13.73
N THR A 28 10.32 10.48 14.51
CA THR A 28 11.66 10.26 13.93
C THR A 28 11.63 8.98 13.14
N ILE A 29 11.45 9.12 11.84
CA ILE A 29 11.46 8.10 10.79
C ILE A 29 12.77 7.29 10.77
N VAL A 30 13.76 7.70 11.56
CA VAL A 30 15.06 7.08 11.67
C VAL A 30 15.06 6.16 12.87
N SER A 31 14.90 4.88 12.57
CA SER A 31 15.29 3.73 13.37
C SER A 31 14.94 3.68 14.85
N THR A 32 14.00 2.88 15.17
CA THR A 32 14.11 1.99 16.34
C THR A 32 13.02 0.92 16.21
N GLY A 33 13.44 -0.32 16.30
CA GLY A 33 12.71 -1.54 16.01
C GLY A 33 11.27 -1.68 16.50
N VAL A 34 10.69 -2.80 16.18
CA VAL A 34 9.32 -3.28 16.50
C VAL A 34 8.84 -2.94 17.91
N SER A 35 9.74 -2.91 18.90
CA SER A 35 9.41 -2.57 20.31
C SER A 35 8.92 -1.14 20.50
N ARG A 36 9.39 -0.19 19.71
CA ARG A 36 8.97 1.21 19.81
C ARG A 36 7.57 1.43 19.24
N ILE A 37 7.26 0.79 18.12
CA ILE A 37 5.93 0.88 17.51
C ILE A 37 4.88 0.28 18.45
N LYS A 38 5.20 -0.81 19.14
CA LYS A 38 4.34 -1.39 20.17
C LYS A 38 4.04 -0.43 21.33
N ARG A 39 4.96 0.47 21.70
CA ARG A 39 4.78 1.47 22.77
C ARG A 39 4.17 2.79 22.30
N SER A 40 3.95 2.97 21.01
CA SER A 40 3.30 4.17 20.45
C SER A 40 1.91 4.39 21.08
N ALA A 41 1.51 5.65 21.25
CA ALA A 41 0.15 6.00 21.65
C ALA A 41 -0.89 5.53 20.64
N PHE A 42 -0.49 5.44 19.38
CA PHE A 42 -1.33 5.05 18.25
C PHE A 42 -1.43 3.54 18.11
N ASN A 43 -2.53 3.06 17.52
CA ASN A 43 -2.67 1.65 17.16
C ASN A 43 -1.82 1.35 15.93
N ALA A 44 -0.65 0.76 16.14
CA ALA A 44 0.31 0.47 15.08
C ALA A 44 0.90 -0.93 15.21
N VAL A 45 1.08 -1.58 14.07
CA VAL A 45 1.66 -2.92 13.92
C VAL A 45 2.91 -2.82 13.05
N ALA A 46 3.98 -3.54 13.42
CA ALA A 46 5.17 -3.68 12.60
C ALA A 46 5.24 -5.11 12.04
N VAL A 47 5.32 -5.21 10.73
CA VAL A 47 5.58 -6.47 10.01
C VAL A 47 7.08 -6.55 9.73
N ASP A 48 7.74 -7.58 10.28
CA ASP A 48 9.14 -7.89 9.96
C ASP A 48 9.21 -8.56 8.58
N THR A 49 10.00 -7.99 7.69
CA THR A 49 10.13 -8.50 6.32
C THR A 49 11.18 -9.61 6.20
N LYS A 50 12.03 -9.79 7.21
CA LYS A 50 13.20 -10.72 7.15
C LYS A 50 12.81 -12.16 6.86
N GLU A 51 11.73 -12.64 7.45
CA GLU A 51 11.24 -14.01 7.21
C GLU A 51 10.79 -14.23 5.75
N LEU A 52 10.40 -13.16 5.05
CA LEU A 52 9.90 -13.19 3.67
C LEU A 52 10.99 -12.94 2.61
N GLN A 53 12.18 -12.47 2.99
CA GLN A 53 13.23 -12.07 2.04
C GLN A 53 13.71 -13.21 1.15
N ASN A 54 13.62 -14.45 1.61
CA ASN A 54 13.95 -15.64 0.81
C ASN A 54 12.80 -16.11 -0.09
N THR A 55 11.63 -15.48 -0.04
CA THR A 55 10.48 -15.79 -0.90
C THR A 55 10.41 -14.88 -2.12
N THR A 56 9.53 -15.18 -3.07
CA THR A 56 9.28 -14.34 -4.26
C THR A 56 8.24 -13.25 -4.02
N LYS A 57 7.83 -13.06 -2.74
CA LYS A 57 6.81 -12.10 -2.32
C LYS A 57 7.26 -10.65 -2.51
N ASN A 58 6.32 -9.77 -2.79
CA ASN A 58 6.49 -8.32 -2.88
C ASN A 58 6.09 -7.64 -1.55
N LEU A 59 6.26 -6.33 -1.45
CA LEU A 59 5.83 -5.57 -0.27
C LEU A 59 4.32 -5.67 -0.04
N SER A 60 3.52 -5.69 -1.10
CA SER A 60 2.07 -5.89 -1.02
C SER A 60 1.68 -7.22 -0.37
N ASP A 61 2.37 -8.31 -0.70
CA ASP A 61 2.14 -9.62 -0.08
C ASP A 61 2.46 -9.62 1.42
N ALA A 62 3.55 -8.92 1.82
CA ALA A 62 3.94 -8.81 3.21
C ALA A 62 2.90 -8.06 4.08
N LEU A 63 2.17 -7.13 3.49
CA LEU A 63 1.13 -6.36 4.17
C LEU A 63 -0.04 -7.22 4.65
N THR A 64 -0.35 -8.32 3.97
CA THR A 64 -1.45 -9.22 4.37
C THR A 64 -1.22 -9.84 5.76
N LYS A 65 0.01 -9.86 6.26
CA LYS A 65 0.34 -10.31 7.62
C LYS A 65 -0.07 -9.33 8.74
N ALA A 66 -0.47 -8.11 8.39
CA ALA A 66 -0.98 -7.15 9.37
C ALA A 66 -2.47 -7.38 9.63
N PRO A 67 -2.93 -7.49 10.90
CA PRO A 67 -4.34 -7.67 11.21
C PRO A 67 -5.20 -6.55 10.61
N GLY A 68 -6.35 -6.91 10.02
CA GLY A 68 -7.24 -5.96 9.36
C GLY A 68 -6.86 -5.59 7.94
N MET A 69 -5.71 -6.07 7.44
CA MET A 69 -5.23 -5.79 6.09
C MET A 69 -5.71 -6.86 5.11
N LYS A 70 -6.23 -6.43 3.95
CA LYS A 70 -6.53 -7.28 2.79
C LYS A 70 -5.97 -6.64 1.53
N LEU A 71 -5.25 -7.44 0.76
CA LEU A 71 -4.81 -7.09 -0.59
C LEU A 71 -5.85 -7.60 -1.59
N ARG A 72 -6.21 -6.77 -2.55
CA ARG A 72 -7.03 -7.13 -3.71
C ARG A 72 -6.28 -6.81 -4.99
N GLU A 73 -6.22 -7.75 -5.90
CA GLU A 73 -5.54 -7.65 -7.19
C GLU A 73 -6.49 -8.00 -8.33
N ALA A 74 -6.35 -7.35 -9.46
CA ALA A 74 -7.21 -7.57 -10.62
C ALA A 74 -6.77 -8.74 -11.52
N GLY A 75 -5.60 -9.33 -11.25
CA GLY A 75 -5.05 -10.40 -12.10
C GLY A 75 -3.65 -10.84 -11.67
N GLY A 76 -2.78 -11.07 -12.64
CA GLY A 76 -1.39 -11.51 -12.47
C GLY A 76 -0.41 -10.42 -12.06
N VAL A 77 0.87 -10.64 -12.34
CA VAL A 77 1.95 -9.70 -12.03
C VAL A 77 1.70 -8.36 -12.73
N GLY A 78 1.83 -7.25 -12.00
CA GLY A 78 1.60 -5.90 -12.52
C GLY A 78 0.12 -5.51 -12.67
N SER A 79 -0.82 -6.34 -12.23
CA SER A 79 -2.24 -5.98 -12.21
C SER A 79 -2.54 -4.86 -11.22
N ASP A 80 -3.67 -4.20 -11.40
CA ASP A 80 -4.10 -3.13 -10.50
C ASP A 80 -4.37 -3.69 -9.12
N MET A 81 -3.93 -2.96 -8.10
CA MET A 81 -3.92 -3.37 -6.71
C MET A 81 -4.69 -2.38 -5.83
N GLN A 82 -5.48 -2.89 -4.91
CA GLN A 82 -6.13 -2.12 -3.87
C GLN A 82 -5.80 -2.69 -2.49
N LEU A 83 -5.39 -1.82 -1.57
CA LEU A 83 -5.23 -2.16 -0.17
C LEU A 83 -6.50 -1.84 0.60
N MET A 84 -6.87 -2.74 1.51
CA MET A 84 -7.94 -2.50 2.49
C MET A 84 -7.36 -2.61 3.88
N LEU A 85 -7.76 -1.69 4.76
CA LEU A 85 -7.38 -1.69 6.17
C LEU A 85 -8.60 -1.39 7.03
N ASP A 86 -9.00 -2.35 7.87
CA ASP A 86 -10.12 -2.24 8.81
C ASP A 86 -11.42 -1.70 8.17
N GLY A 87 -11.77 -2.20 6.96
CA GLY A 87 -12.98 -1.83 6.22
C GLY A 87 -12.86 -0.55 5.37
N PHE A 88 -11.76 0.16 5.44
CA PHE A 88 -11.42 1.19 4.46
C PHE A 88 -10.59 0.61 3.32
N SER A 89 -10.87 1.03 2.09
CA SER A 89 -10.22 0.51 0.89
C SER A 89 -9.57 1.61 0.06
N GLY A 90 -8.60 1.22 -0.75
CA GLY A 90 -7.99 2.05 -1.76
C GLY A 90 -7.38 3.33 -1.19
N LYS A 91 -7.96 4.45 -1.57
CA LYS A 91 -7.41 5.80 -1.36
C LYS A 91 -7.55 6.33 0.08
N HIS A 92 -8.27 5.61 0.95
CA HIS A 92 -8.38 5.91 2.38
C HIS A 92 -7.10 5.59 3.16
N VAL A 93 -6.24 4.71 2.61
CA VAL A 93 -4.97 4.29 3.20
C VAL A 93 -3.83 4.91 2.41
N LYS A 94 -2.93 5.61 3.08
CA LYS A 94 -1.79 6.26 2.44
C LYS A 94 -0.50 5.50 2.66
N VAL A 95 0.34 5.47 1.63
CA VAL A 95 1.62 4.76 1.63
C VAL A 95 2.77 5.76 1.70
N PHE A 96 3.74 5.43 2.54
CA PHE A 96 4.99 6.17 2.72
C PHE A 96 6.18 5.23 2.58
N ILE A 97 7.28 5.74 2.06
CA ILE A 97 8.59 5.09 2.12
C ILE A 97 9.51 6.00 2.92
N ASP A 98 10.01 5.50 4.06
CA ASP A 98 10.83 6.29 4.99
C ASP A 98 10.18 7.63 5.39
N GLY A 99 8.82 7.66 5.48
CA GLY A 99 8.03 8.84 5.80
C GLY A 99 7.83 9.82 4.65
N VAL A 100 8.28 9.49 3.46
CA VAL A 100 8.00 10.25 2.24
C VAL A 100 6.70 9.75 1.61
N PRO A 101 5.68 10.61 1.39
CA PRO A 101 4.43 10.18 0.78
C PRO A 101 4.67 9.68 -0.65
N GLN A 102 3.97 8.59 -1.00
CA GLN A 102 4.05 7.98 -2.34
C GLN A 102 2.88 8.42 -3.24
N GLU A 103 2.26 9.56 -2.97
CA GLU A 103 1.24 10.14 -3.85
C GLU A 103 1.86 10.66 -5.14
N GLY A 104 1.25 10.32 -6.28
CA GLY A 104 1.67 10.80 -7.61
C GLY A 104 2.91 10.09 -8.19
N VAL A 105 3.39 9.00 -7.58
CA VAL A 105 4.59 8.28 -8.07
C VAL A 105 4.32 7.46 -9.34
N GLY A 106 3.04 7.24 -9.69
CA GLY A 106 2.65 6.45 -10.86
C GLY A 106 2.69 4.94 -10.61
N SER A 107 2.02 4.19 -11.48
CA SER A 107 1.87 2.73 -11.36
C SER A 107 3.17 1.94 -11.59
N SER A 108 4.16 2.54 -12.26
CA SER A 108 5.46 1.90 -12.51
C SER A 108 6.27 1.65 -11.23
N PHE A 109 5.95 2.31 -10.12
CA PHE A 109 6.60 2.13 -8.81
C PHE A 109 5.60 1.70 -7.72
N GLY A 110 4.65 0.83 -8.05
CA GLY A 110 3.65 0.30 -7.12
C GLY A 110 4.21 -0.72 -6.12
N LEU A 111 3.54 -0.89 -4.97
CA LEU A 111 3.96 -1.84 -3.91
C LEU A 111 4.00 -3.30 -4.37
N ASN A 112 3.18 -3.67 -5.34
CA ASN A 112 3.17 -4.99 -5.94
C ASN A 112 4.33 -5.23 -6.92
N ASN A 113 5.11 -4.20 -7.23
CA ASN A 113 6.33 -4.30 -8.04
C ASN A 113 7.60 -4.35 -7.18
N ILE A 114 7.54 -3.79 -5.97
CA ILE A 114 8.73 -3.66 -5.10
C ILE A 114 8.95 -4.96 -4.32
N PRO A 115 10.09 -5.63 -4.47
CA PRO A 115 10.40 -6.85 -3.72
C PRO A 115 10.41 -6.62 -2.21
N VAL A 116 10.01 -7.62 -1.44
CA VAL A 116 9.99 -7.54 0.03
C VAL A 116 11.35 -7.24 0.65
N SER A 117 12.44 -7.62 -0.02
CA SER A 117 13.83 -7.34 0.40
C SER A 117 14.21 -5.85 0.37
N PHE A 118 13.41 -5.00 -0.28
CA PHE A 118 13.58 -3.55 -0.28
C PHE A 118 13.36 -2.93 1.11
N ALA A 119 12.53 -3.54 1.93
CA ALA A 119 12.17 -3.04 3.26
C ALA A 119 12.85 -3.84 4.39
N ASP A 120 13.22 -3.14 5.44
CA ASP A 120 13.65 -3.74 6.72
C ASP A 120 12.43 -4.15 7.57
N ARG A 121 11.38 -3.32 7.50
CA ARG A 121 10.07 -3.58 8.10
C ARG A 121 8.98 -2.73 7.45
N ILE A 122 7.74 -3.11 7.68
CA ILE A 122 6.57 -2.31 7.30
C ILE A 122 5.81 -1.94 8.57
N GLU A 123 5.50 -0.66 8.72
CA GLU A 123 4.74 -0.11 9.85
C GLU A 123 3.33 0.22 9.36
N VAL A 124 2.31 -0.33 10.00
CA VAL A 124 0.90 -0.10 9.69
C VAL A 124 0.25 0.62 10.85
N TYR A 125 -0.13 1.88 10.65
CA TYR A 125 -0.87 2.70 11.59
C TYR A 125 -2.36 2.63 11.25
N LYS A 126 -3.18 2.15 12.16
CA LYS A 126 -4.59 1.82 11.94
C LYS A 126 -5.52 2.94 12.42
N GLY A 127 -6.31 3.47 11.51
CA GLY A 127 -7.33 4.48 11.80
C GLY A 127 -6.72 5.84 12.13
N VAL A 128 -6.32 6.05 13.38
CA VAL A 128 -5.74 7.32 13.85
C VAL A 128 -4.23 7.36 13.58
N VAL A 129 -3.76 8.43 12.94
CA VAL A 129 -2.41 8.54 12.39
C VAL A 129 -1.62 9.67 13.07
N PRO A 130 -0.35 9.43 13.46
CA PRO A 130 0.53 10.48 14.00
C PRO A 130 0.62 11.69 13.07
N VAL A 131 0.62 12.88 13.66
CA VAL A 131 0.71 14.15 12.92
C VAL A 131 1.93 14.22 12.00
N GLY A 132 3.03 13.61 12.41
CA GLY A 132 4.27 13.64 11.62
C GLY A 132 4.23 13.01 10.25
N PHE A 133 3.19 12.26 9.91
CA PHE A 133 2.97 11.84 8.52
C PHE A 133 2.30 12.95 7.68
N GLY A 134 1.67 13.96 8.31
CA GLY A 134 1.06 15.08 7.59
C GLY A 134 0.09 14.64 6.50
N THR A 135 -0.80 13.71 6.82
CA THR A 135 -1.65 13.04 5.83
C THR A 135 -3.13 13.27 6.06
N ASP A 136 -3.89 13.19 4.98
CA ASP A 136 -5.35 13.16 4.92
C ASP A 136 -5.92 11.72 4.94
N ALA A 137 -5.15 10.74 5.38
CA ALA A 137 -5.62 9.36 5.51
C ALA A 137 -6.68 9.23 6.61
N ILE A 138 -7.84 8.65 6.29
CA ILE A 138 -8.88 8.31 7.27
C ILE A 138 -8.89 6.83 7.66
N GLY A 139 -8.31 5.97 6.81
CA GLY A 139 -8.18 4.53 7.04
C GLY A 139 -6.93 4.15 7.82
N GLY A 140 -5.84 4.85 7.59
CA GLY A 140 -4.55 4.59 8.19
C GLY A 140 -3.36 4.87 7.27
N VAL A 141 -2.17 4.58 7.77
CA VAL A 141 -0.91 4.79 7.04
C VAL A 141 -0.09 3.51 7.05
N ILE A 142 0.51 3.21 5.90
CA ILE A 142 1.53 2.19 5.71
C ILE A 142 2.85 2.91 5.49
N ASN A 143 3.83 2.69 6.36
CA ASN A 143 5.17 3.23 6.20
C ASN A 143 6.17 2.11 5.98
N ILE A 144 6.76 2.07 4.80
CA ILE A 144 7.82 1.13 4.44
C ILE A 144 9.13 1.73 4.91
N VAL A 145 9.80 1.02 5.80
CA VAL A 145 11.07 1.46 6.37
C VAL A 145 12.20 0.70 5.72
N THR A 146 13.06 1.41 5.00
CA THR A 146 14.30 0.85 4.45
C THR A 146 15.39 0.83 5.54
N GLY A 147 16.33 -0.10 5.43
CA GLY A 147 17.44 -0.20 6.41
C GLY A 147 18.36 1.03 6.35
N LYS A 148 18.29 1.89 7.37
CA LYS A 148 19.09 3.14 7.44
C LYS A 148 20.35 3.01 8.31
N LYS A 149 20.80 1.80 8.65
CA LYS A 149 22.00 1.63 9.48
C LYS A 149 23.25 1.84 8.66
N PRO A 150 24.22 2.66 9.13
CA PRO A 150 25.53 2.76 8.53
C PRO A 150 26.19 1.38 8.48
N ARG A 151 26.57 0.92 7.30
CA ARG A 151 27.27 -0.36 7.10
C ARG A 151 28.56 -0.10 6.36
N ARG A 152 29.60 -0.89 6.62
CA ARG A 152 30.85 -0.76 5.86
C ARG A 152 30.58 -0.93 4.37
N TRP A 153 29.95 -2.02 4.00
CA TRP A 153 29.42 -2.29 2.68
C TRP A 153 28.45 -3.46 2.78
N PHE A 154 27.51 -3.54 1.88
CA PHE A 154 26.62 -4.69 1.75
C PHE A 154 26.19 -4.90 0.31
N LEU A 155 25.86 -6.13 -0.01
CA LEU A 155 25.24 -6.55 -1.27
C LEU A 155 24.15 -7.56 -0.95
N ASP A 156 22.95 -7.34 -1.45
CA ASP A 156 21.83 -8.28 -1.44
C ASP A 156 21.31 -8.40 -2.87
N ALA A 157 21.44 -9.55 -3.49
CA ALA A 157 21.00 -9.77 -4.85
C ALA A 157 20.20 -11.07 -4.93
N SER A 158 19.14 -11.08 -5.74
CA SER A 158 18.35 -12.28 -5.97
C SER A 158 17.77 -12.31 -7.37
N TYR A 159 17.56 -13.53 -7.85
CA TYR A 159 16.83 -13.82 -9.08
C TYR A 159 15.83 -14.94 -8.82
N SER A 160 14.64 -14.81 -9.39
CA SER A 160 13.62 -15.85 -9.35
C SER A 160 13.00 -16.06 -10.72
N TYR A 161 12.63 -17.32 -10.97
CA TYR A 161 11.93 -17.75 -12.15
C TYR A 161 10.76 -18.65 -11.75
N GLY A 162 9.66 -18.58 -12.49
CA GLY A 162 8.48 -19.40 -12.18
C GLY A 162 7.44 -19.46 -13.29
N SER A 163 6.29 -19.99 -12.93
CA SER A 163 5.13 -20.16 -13.83
C SER A 163 4.78 -18.87 -14.54
N PHE A 164 4.20 -19.00 -15.73
CA PHE A 164 3.79 -17.89 -16.60
C PHE A 164 4.98 -17.05 -17.08
N ASN A 165 6.13 -17.70 -17.28
CA ASN A 165 7.39 -17.06 -17.66
C ASN A 165 7.75 -15.88 -16.77
N THR A 166 7.52 -16.04 -15.45
CA THR A 166 7.71 -14.95 -14.50
C THR A 166 9.17 -14.85 -14.08
N HIS A 167 9.79 -13.69 -14.30
CA HIS A 167 11.15 -13.34 -13.88
C HIS A 167 11.13 -12.19 -12.90
N LYS A 168 11.88 -12.31 -11.80
CA LYS A 168 12.10 -11.20 -10.86
C LYS A 168 13.58 -11.12 -10.50
N SER A 169 14.16 -9.95 -10.70
CA SER A 169 15.54 -9.65 -10.33
C SER A 169 15.57 -8.55 -9.28
N TYR A 170 16.50 -8.63 -8.35
CA TYR A 170 16.69 -7.62 -7.32
C TYR A 170 18.16 -7.48 -6.97
N VAL A 171 18.63 -6.25 -6.82
CA VAL A 171 19.96 -5.92 -6.33
C VAL A 171 19.84 -4.72 -5.39
N ASN A 172 20.39 -4.86 -4.19
CA ASN A 172 20.58 -3.77 -3.24
C ASN A 172 22.02 -3.77 -2.77
N LEU A 173 22.71 -2.67 -2.94
CA LEU A 173 24.08 -2.50 -2.51
C LEU A 173 24.30 -1.09 -1.94
N GLY A 174 25.22 -0.98 -1.01
CA GLY A 174 25.56 0.31 -0.44
C GLY A 174 26.76 0.25 0.49
N GLN A 175 27.25 1.43 0.83
CA GLN A 175 28.38 1.59 1.72
C GLN A 175 28.34 2.94 2.45
N THR A 176 28.75 2.92 3.70
CA THR A 176 29.09 4.13 4.45
C THR A 176 30.58 4.16 4.73
N PHE A 177 31.26 5.19 4.25
CA PHE A 177 32.69 5.40 4.47
C PHE A 177 32.95 6.05 5.84
N LYS A 178 34.17 5.96 6.32
CA LYS A 178 34.59 6.55 7.61
C LYS A 178 34.38 8.08 7.68
N ASN A 179 34.44 8.75 6.54
CA ASN A 179 34.18 10.19 6.44
C ASN A 179 32.68 10.53 6.45
N GLY A 180 31.77 9.55 6.61
CA GLY A 180 30.32 9.73 6.61
C GLY A 180 29.69 9.80 5.22
N PHE A 181 30.45 9.74 4.12
CA PHE A 181 29.86 9.60 2.80
C PHE A 181 29.17 8.25 2.69
N THR A 182 27.92 8.26 2.24
CA THR A 182 27.06 7.08 2.13
C THR A 182 26.45 7.05 0.76
N TYR A 183 26.42 5.86 0.14
CA TYR A 183 25.60 5.62 -1.06
C TYR A 183 24.82 4.32 -0.91
N GLU A 184 23.69 4.24 -1.58
CA GLU A 184 22.84 3.07 -1.66
C GLU A 184 22.19 3.01 -3.03
N ILE A 185 22.15 1.81 -3.63
CA ILE A 185 21.53 1.55 -4.93
C ILE A 185 20.64 0.33 -4.79
N ASN A 186 19.36 0.52 -5.06
CA ASN A 186 18.35 -0.53 -5.18
C ASN A 186 17.90 -0.60 -6.64
N ALA A 187 17.93 -1.78 -7.22
CA ALA A 187 17.40 -2.02 -8.56
C ALA A 187 16.56 -3.29 -8.57
N PHE A 188 15.45 -3.27 -9.26
CA PHE A 188 14.61 -4.45 -9.44
C PHE A 188 13.92 -4.47 -10.80
N GLN A 189 13.59 -5.67 -11.23
CA GLN A 189 12.87 -5.94 -12.48
C GLN A 189 11.85 -7.03 -12.21
N ASN A 190 10.65 -6.87 -12.81
CA ASN A 190 9.59 -7.86 -12.84
C ASN A 190 9.16 -8.06 -14.31
N TYR A 191 9.03 -9.30 -14.71
CA TYR A 191 8.49 -9.70 -16.00
C TYR A 191 7.57 -10.88 -15.82
N SER A 192 6.46 -10.93 -16.55
CA SER A 192 5.60 -12.11 -16.67
C SER A 192 4.78 -12.03 -17.94
N ASP A 193 4.58 -13.14 -18.62
CA ASP A 193 3.62 -13.26 -19.72
C ASP A 193 2.17 -13.27 -19.19
N ASN A 194 1.97 -13.59 -17.90
CA ASN A 194 0.65 -13.73 -17.26
C ASN A 194 -0.32 -14.62 -18.05
N ASP A 195 0.20 -15.60 -18.77
CA ASP A 195 -0.50 -16.45 -19.75
C ASP A 195 -1.24 -17.64 -19.09
N TYR A 196 -1.71 -17.46 -17.85
CA TYR A 196 -2.46 -18.47 -17.12
C TYR A 196 -3.87 -18.67 -17.68
N HIS A 197 -4.47 -19.84 -17.36
CA HIS A 197 -5.83 -20.15 -17.77
C HIS A 197 -6.86 -19.51 -16.83
N VAL A 198 -7.99 -19.14 -17.43
CA VAL A 198 -9.16 -18.59 -16.73
C VAL A 198 -10.43 -19.21 -17.30
N ASP A 199 -11.52 -19.19 -16.51
CA ASP A 199 -12.82 -19.63 -16.97
C ASP A 199 -13.64 -18.39 -17.38
N ALA A 200 -13.84 -18.23 -18.70
CA ALA A 200 -14.42 -17.03 -19.27
C ALA A 200 -15.49 -17.32 -20.34
N PRO A 201 -16.49 -16.45 -20.51
CA PRO A 201 -17.45 -16.57 -21.60
C PRO A 201 -16.79 -16.22 -22.95
N VAL A 202 -17.07 -17.00 -23.97
CA VAL A 202 -16.50 -16.80 -25.32
C VAL A 202 -17.58 -16.32 -26.29
N LYS A 203 -17.38 -15.14 -26.90
CA LYS A 203 -18.23 -14.65 -27.99
C LYS A 203 -17.98 -15.45 -29.26
N ASN A 204 -19.04 -15.96 -29.89
CA ASN A 204 -18.96 -16.56 -31.20
C ASN A 204 -19.18 -15.50 -32.25
N PHE A 205 -18.19 -15.20 -33.09
CA PHE A 205 -18.27 -14.16 -34.11
C PHE A 205 -19.08 -14.58 -35.36
N GLU A 206 -19.24 -15.88 -35.61
CA GLU A 206 -20.02 -16.36 -36.77
C GLU A 206 -21.54 -16.21 -36.49
N THR A 207 -21.97 -16.59 -35.28
CA THR A 207 -23.40 -16.55 -34.89
C THR A 207 -23.78 -15.27 -34.18
N GLY A 208 -22.82 -14.47 -33.73
CA GLY A 208 -23.01 -13.33 -32.86
C GLY A 208 -23.48 -13.69 -31.42
N SER A 209 -23.54 -15.00 -31.10
CA SER A 209 -24.01 -15.45 -29.79
C SER A 209 -22.99 -15.19 -28.68
N PHE A 210 -23.50 -14.75 -27.52
CA PHE A 210 -22.72 -14.53 -26.34
C PHE A 210 -23.55 -14.87 -25.09
N ASN A 211 -23.05 -15.82 -24.27
CA ASN A 211 -23.69 -16.23 -23.05
C ASN A 211 -22.71 -16.06 -21.87
N GLU A 212 -22.93 -15.09 -21.00
CA GLU A 212 -22.05 -14.80 -19.86
C GLU A 212 -22.03 -15.95 -18.83
N SER A 213 -23.06 -16.79 -18.79
CA SER A 213 -23.15 -17.92 -17.85
C SER A 213 -22.37 -19.16 -18.35
N GLU A 214 -22.06 -19.24 -19.64
CA GLU A 214 -21.34 -20.33 -20.24
C GLU A 214 -19.85 -20.02 -20.29
N LYS A 215 -19.07 -20.75 -19.48
CA LYS A 215 -17.64 -20.49 -19.34
C LYS A 215 -16.81 -21.61 -19.96
N TYR A 216 -15.71 -21.21 -20.57
CA TYR A 216 -14.72 -22.09 -21.18
C TYR A 216 -13.36 -21.80 -20.54
N ARG A 217 -12.57 -22.87 -20.34
CA ARG A 217 -11.19 -22.74 -19.88
C ARG A 217 -10.31 -22.24 -21.01
N VAL A 218 -9.89 -21.01 -20.94
CA VAL A 218 -9.14 -20.30 -21.98
C VAL A 218 -7.87 -19.68 -21.42
N LYS A 219 -6.89 -19.47 -22.29
CA LYS A 219 -5.60 -18.90 -21.91
C LYS A 219 -5.59 -17.39 -22.13
N ARG A 220 -4.97 -16.63 -21.22
CA ARG A 220 -4.68 -15.21 -21.45
C ARG A 220 -3.60 -15.07 -22.51
N PHE A 221 -3.67 -14.02 -23.34
CA PHE A 221 -2.78 -13.85 -24.50
C PHE A 221 -2.33 -12.40 -24.74
N ASN A 222 -2.91 -11.42 -24.03
CA ASN A 222 -2.57 -9.99 -24.09
C ASN A 222 -2.46 -9.41 -22.68
N ASP A 223 -1.57 -10.00 -21.83
CA ASP A 223 -1.42 -9.64 -20.42
C ASP A 223 0.05 -9.56 -19.98
N THR A 224 0.97 -9.46 -20.93
CA THR A 224 2.41 -9.34 -20.65
C THR A 224 2.68 -8.09 -19.83
N TYR A 225 3.49 -8.26 -18.81
CA TYR A 225 3.93 -7.18 -17.92
C TYR A 225 5.45 -7.13 -17.82
N HIS A 226 6.02 -5.95 -17.98
CA HIS A 226 7.43 -5.69 -17.76
C HIS A 226 7.59 -4.39 -16.96
N ASN A 227 8.33 -4.46 -15.86
CA ASN A 227 8.63 -3.30 -15.02
C ASN A 227 10.08 -3.38 -14.53
N GLU A 228 10.73 -2.23 -14.51
CA GLU A 228 12.07 -2.07 -13.95
C GLU A 228 12.17 -0.75 -13.20
N ALA A 229 12.95 -0.75 -12.12
CA ALA A 229 13.20 0.46 -11.35
C ALA A 229 14.60 0.47 -10.74
N VAL A 230 15.15 1.68 -10.63
CA VAL A 230 16.40 1.96 -9.94
C VAL A 230 16.19 3.11 -8.96
N VAL A 231 16.55 2.89 -7.71
CA VAL A 231 16.57 3.90 -6.64
C VAL A 231 18.00 4.07 -6.18
N ALA A 232 18.62 5.19 -6.49
CA ALA A 232 19.99 5.53 -6.08
C ALA A 232 19.93 6.68 -5.07
N LYS A 233 20.67 6.56 -3.97
CA LYS A 233 20.82 7.62 -2.96
C LYS A 233 22.29 7.81 -2.64
N ALA A 234 22.71 9.07 -2.47
CA ALA A 234 24.06 9.40 -2.02
C ALA A 234 24.04 10.65 -1.11
N GLY A 235 24.95 10.71 -0.14
CA GLY A 235 24.98 11.84 0.77
C GLY A 235 25.94 11.68 1.92
N LEU A 236 25.68 12.40 2.99
CA LEU A 236 26.52 12.49 4.18
C LEU A 236 25.71 12.15 5.44
N VAL A 237 26.29 11.37 6.32
CA VAL A 237 25.72 11.05 7.64
C VAL A 237 26.71 11.43 8.75
N ASP A 238 26.17 11.59 9.97
CA ASP A 238 26.94 11.84 11.20
C ASP A 238 27.87 13.08 11.13
N LYS A 239 27.35 14.19 10.55
CA LYS A 239 28.02 15.48 10.53
C LYS A 239 27.51 16.42 11.64
N SER A 240 28.34 17.36 12.07
CA SER A 240 27.96 18.36 13.07
C SER A 240 26.74 19.19 12.66
N TRP A 241 26.58 19.46 11.36
CA TRP A 241 25.50 20.24 10.77
C TRP A 241 24.34 19.39 10.22
N ALA A 242 24.50 18.07 10.06
CA ALA A 242 23.46 17.15 9.61
C ALA A 242 23.68 15.76 10.20
N ASP A 243 22.68 15.20 10.86
CA ASP A 243 22.75 13.77 11.20
C ASP A 243 22.60 12.92 9.93
N ARG A 244 21.81 13.42 8.97
CA ARG A 244 21.65 12.81 7.65
C ARG A 244 21.31 13.87 6.60
N LEU A 245 22.04 13.90 5.49
CA LEU A 245 21.69 14.60 4.26
C LEU A 245 21.89 13.64 3.11
N MET A 246 20.80 13.27 2.44
CA MET A 246 20.83 12.36 1.29
C MET A 246 20.12 13.01 0.10
N PHE A 247 20.73 12.86 -1.06
CA PHE A 247 20.08 13.11 -2.34
C PHE A 247 19.78 11.76 -2.99
N GLY A 248 18.58 11.64 -3.51
CA GLY A 248 18.09 10.43 -4.15
C GLY A 248 17.62 10.70 -5.57
N PHE A 249 17.62 9.63 -6.34
CA PHE A 249 17.13 9.60 -7.70
C PHE A 249 16.43 8.27 -7.93
N THR A 250 15.17 8.31 -8.32
CA THR A 250 14.40 7.12 -8.70
C THR A 250 14.01 7.23 -10.16
N TYR A 251 14.29 6.18 -10.90
CA TYR A 251 13.77 5.97 -12.26
C TYR A 251 12.99 4.67 -12.30
N SER A 252 11.85 4.65 -12.94
CA SER A 252 11.10 3.43 -13.22
C SER A 252 10.48 3.46 -14.61
N HIS A 253 10.34 2.28 -15.19
CA HIS A 253 9.71 2.05 -16.49
C HIS A 253 8.72 0.90 -16.38
N MET A 254 7.65 0.93 -17.17
CA MET A 254 6.62 -0.10 -17.23
C MET A 254 6.08 -0.23 -18.65
N TYR A 255 5.87 -1.48 -19.07
CA TYR A 255 5.04 -1.89 -20.18
C TYR A 255 3.99 -2.87 -19.66
N LYS A 256 2.75 -2.70 -20.05
CA LYS A 256 1.62 -3.53 -19.60
C LYS A 256 0.64 -3.72 -20.75
N GLU A 257 0.45 -4.95 -21.18
CA GLU A 257 -0.68 -5.36 -21.99
C GLU A 257 -1.94 -5.43 -21.12
N ILE A 258 -3.09 -5.19 -21.70
CA ILE A 258 -4.37 -5.13 -20.99
C ILE A 258 -5.32 -6.14 -21.62
N GLN A 259 -5.48 -7.30 -20.97
CA GLN A 259 -6.31 -8.38 -21.50
C GLN A 259 -7.80 -8.15 -21.31
N THR A 260 -8.20 -7.47 -20.22
CA THR A 260 -9.61 -7.38 -19.84
C THR A 260 -10.00 -5.95 -19.43
N GLY A 261 -11.29 -5.63 -19.60
CA GLY A 261 -11.90 -4.47 -18.96
C GLY A 261 -12.12 -4.66 -17.47
N VAL A 262 -13.09 -3.92 -16.91
CA VAL A 262 -13.46 -4.00 -15.49
C VAL A 262 -14.07 -5.36 -15.10
N ARG A 263 -14.58 -6.12 -16.07
CA ARG A 263 -15.03 -7.51 -15.94
C ARG A 263 -14.36 -8.40 -17.02
N GLN A 264 -14.17 -9.68 -16.69
CA GLN A 264 -13.50 -10.66 -17.56
C GLN A 264 -14.26 -10.93 -18.88
N LYS A 265 -15.54 -10.58 -18.98
CA LYS A 265 -16.30 -10.70 -20.24
C LYS A 265 -15.80 -9.81 -21.37
N THR A 266 -15.14 -8.69 -21.04
CA THR A 266 -14.58 -7.75 -22.02
C THR A 266 -13.13 -8.13 -22.27
N VAL A 267 -12.82 -8.45 -23.53
CA VAL A 267 -11.51 -8.95 -23.96
C VAL A 267 -10.84 -7.91 -24.86
N PHE A 268 -9.58 -7.66 -24.61
CA PHE A 268 -8.73 -6.82 -25.43
C PHE A 268 -7.55 -7.64 -25.96
N GLY A 269 -7.22 -7.51 -27.25
CA GLY A 269 -6.15 -8.26 -27.90
C GLY A 269 -4.92 -7.43 -28.27
N GLU A 270 -5.05 -6.09 -28.30
CA GLU A 270 -3.96 -5.19 -28.71
C GLU A 270 -3.78 -4.00 -27.76
N LYS A 271 -4.75 -3.78 -26.86
CA LYS A 271 -4.70 -2.66 -25.90
C LYS A 271 -3.51 -2.80 -24.97
N HIS A 272 -2.74 -1.72 -24.81
CA HIS A 272 -1.59 -1.69 -23.91
C HIS A 272 -1.29 -0.31 -23.34
N ARG A 273 -0.45 -0.27 -22.30
CA ARG A 273 0.00 0.94 -21.61
C ARG A 273 1.52 0.93 -21.43
N ARG A 274 2.14 2.08 -21.56
CA ARG A 274 3.56 2.31 -21.24
C ARG A 274 3.69 3.46 -20.26
N GLY A 275 4.62 3.35 -19.33
CA GLY A 275 4.84 4.41 -18.36
C GLY A 275 6.30 4.52 -17.93
N HIS A 276 6.72 5.72 -17.57
CA HIS A 276 7.99 5.94 -16.89
C HIS A 276 7.85 7.05 -15.86
N ALA A 277 8.65 6.98 -14.82
CA ALA A 277 8.71 7.97 -13.78
C ALA A 277 10.16 8.34 -13.47
N LEU A 278 10.37 9.62 -13.18
CA LEU A 278 11.64 10.20 -12.76
C LEU A 278 11.43 11.00 -11.49
N MET A 279 12.17 10.68 -10.41
CA MET A 279 11.96 11.29 -9.12
C MET A 279 13.28 11.61 -8.41
N PRO A 280 13.87 12.81 -8.60
CA PRO A 280 14.87 13.33 -7.69
C PRO A 280 14.27 13.60 -6.31
N SER A 281 15.03 13.34 -5.25
CA SER A 281 14.61 13.50 -3.86
C SER A 281 15.72 14.01 -2.97
N MET A 282 15.35 14.60 -1.84
CA MET A 282 16.26 15.07 -0.79
C MET A 282 15.69 14.71 0.58
N GLU A 283 16.56 14.24 1.46
CA GLU A 283 16.26 13.99 2.87
C GLU A 283 17.31 14.72 3.73
N TYR A 284 16.86 15.54 4.66
CA TYR A 284 17.71 16.19 5.66
C TYR A 284 17.15 15.94 7.05
N SER A 285 18.01 15.56 7.98
CA SER A 285 17.63 15.49 9.39
C SER A 285 18.74 15.98 10.30
N LYS A 286 18.34 16.67 11.37
CA LYS A 286 19.23 17.20 12.39
C LYS A 286 18.58 17.18 13.75
N ARG A 287 19.20 16.50 14.70
CA ARG A 287 18.83 16.53 16.13
C ARG A 287 19.50 17.72 16.81
N ASN A 288 18.78 18.31 17.78
CA ASN A 288 19.26 19.49 18.52
C ASN A 288 19.71 20.62 17.56
N LEU A 289 18.91 20.97 16.57
CA LEU A 289 19.21 21.89 15.46
C LEU A 289 19.43 23.23 16.13
N MET A 290 19.19 24.07 16.65
CA MET A 290 19.56 25.37 17.21
C MET A 290 19.62 25.30 18.73
N THR A 291 18.79 24.47 19.33
CA THR A 291 18.69 24.31 20.78
C THR A 291 18.51 22.84 21.13
N LYS A 292 18.90 22.48 22.36
CA LYS A 292 18.75 21.12 22.86
C LYS A 292 17.27 20.72 22.89
N GLY A 293 16.96 19.57 22.29
CA GLY A 293 15.60 19.03 22.23
C GLY A 293 14.83 19.39 20.95
N LEU A 294 15.30 20.32 20.11
CA LEU A 294 14.65 20.64 18.83
C LEU A 294 15.25 19.79 17.72
N ASP A 295 14.45 18.87 17.17
CA ASP A 295 14.84 18.01 16.06
C ASP A 295 14.07 18.44 14.80
N LEU A 296 14.78 18.44 13.64
CA LEU A 296 14.22 18.75 12.32
C LEU A 296 14.35 17.54 11.41
N VAL A 297 13.28 17.23 10.69
CA VAL A 297 13.28 16.35 9.52
C VAL A 297 12.63 17.09 8.35
N LEU A 298 13.34 17.14 7.24
CA LEU A 298 12.88 17.74 5.97
C LEU A 298 13.03 16.71 4.88
N THR A 299 11.96 16.48 4.10
CA THR A 299 12.02 15.69 2.87
C THR A 299 11.41 16.47 1.73
N ALA A 300 11.95 16.30 0.54
CA ALA A 300 11.40 16.86 -0.68
C ALA A 300 11.62 15.88 -1.83
N ASN A 301 10.65 15.74 -2.71
CA ASN A 301 10.82 15.12 -4.00
C ASN A 301 10.05 15.85 -5.10
N TYR A 302 10.56 15.77 -6.29
CA TYR A 302 9.87 16.13 -7.51
C TYR A 302 9.67 14.86 -8.32
N ASN A 303 8.46 14.62 -8.80
CA ASN A 303 8.13 13.42 -9.51
C ASN A 303 7.51 13.79 -10.88
N ARG A 304 8.14 13.34 -11.94
CA ARG A 304 7.66 13.48 -13.30
C ARG A 304 7.31 12.11 -13.86
N ASN A 305 6.02 11.91 -14.14
CA ASN A 305 5.49 10.69 -14.73
C ASN A 305 4.97 10.96 -16.13
N ALA A 306 5.21 10.04 -17.03
CA ALA A 306 4.52 9.99 -18.31
C ALA A 306 3.88 8.62 -18.49
N THR A 307 2.59 8.59 -18.81
CA THR A 307 1.83 7.38 -19.13
C THR A 307 1.26 7.52 -20.52
N THR A 308 1.47 6.52 -21.36
CA THR A 308 0.92 6.46 -22.72
C THR A 308 -0.05 5.30 -22.79
N ASN A 309 -1.31 5.58 -23.09
CA ASN A 309 -2.35 4.60 -23.34
C ASN A 309 -2.53 4.41 -24.85
N VAL A 310 -2.61 3.16 -25.27
CA VAL A 310 -2.75 2.78 -26.69
C VAL A 310 -3.92 1.82 -26.84
N ASP A 311 -4.94 2.25 -27.58
CA ASP A 311 -6.11 1.48 -27.98
C ASP A 311 -6.50 1.90 -29.39
N THR A 312 -5.78 1.37 -30.37
CA THR A 312 -5.93 1.71 -31.80
C THR A 312 -6.27 0.49 -32.66
N ALA A 313 -6.64 -0.63 -32.02
CA ALA A 313 -6.98 -1.87 -32.69
C ALA A 313 -8.10 -1.66 -33.70
N ARG A 314 -8.04 -2.41 -34.79
CA ARG A 314 -9.09 -2.44 -35.84
C ARG A 314 -9.95 -3.70 -35.77
N TYR A 315 -9.70 -4.54 -34.77
CA TYR A 315 -10.40 -5.79 -34.51
C TYR A 315 -10.84 -5.87 -33.05
N GLU A 316 -12.02 -6.45 -32.80
CA GLU A 316 -12.38 -6.98 -31.50
C GLU A 316 -11.89 -8.44 -31.41
N TYR A 317 -11.59 -8.87 -30.18
CA TYR A 317 -11.09 -10.22 -29.89
C TYR A 317 -12.04 -10.96 -28.96
N ASN A 318 -12.09 -12.29 -29.09
CA ASN A 318 -12.68 -13.15 -28.08
C ASN A 318 -11.57 -13.87 -27.28
N TRP A 319 -11.96 -14.62 -26.28
CA TRP A 319 -11.02 -15.35 -25.41
C TRP A 319 -10.23 -16.47 -26.10
N ARG A 320 -10.58 -16.87 -27.33
CA ARG A 320 -9.79 -17.82 -28.15
C ARG A 320 -8.76 -17.11 -29.02
N GLY A 321 -8.68 -15.78 -28.95
CA GLY A 321 -7.83 -14.97 -29.81
C GLY A 321 -8.38 -14.83 -31.26
N GLU A 322 -9.60 -15.29 -31.50
CA GLU A 322 -10.30 -15.04 -32.74
C GLU A 322 -10.64 -13.56 -32.85
N LYS A 323 -10.59 -12.98 -34.03
CA LYS A 323 -10.79 -11.57 -34.28
C LYS A 323 -11.87 -11.28 -35.29
N HIS A 324 -12.60 -10.19 -35.06
CA HIS A 324 -13.63 -9.68 -35.93
C HIS A 324 -13.41 -8.18 -36.19
N PRO A 325 -13.54 -7.67 -37.43
CA PRO A 325 -13.33 -6.26 -37.74
C PRO A 325 -14.26 -5.35 -36.95
N LEU A 326 -13.70 -4.26 -36.43
CA LEU A 326 -14.45 -3.19 -35.79
C LEU A 326 -14.92 -2.17 -36.84
N ASN A 327 -16.11 -1.59 -36.63
CA ASN A 327 -16.62 -0.49 -37.47
C ASN A 327 -15.83 0.81 -37.25
N SER A 328 -15.25 1.00 -36.08
CA SER A 328 -14.35 2.11 -35.75
C SER A 328 -13.17 1.57 -34.94
N PRO A 329 -11.97 2.17 -35.07
CA PRO A 329 -10.81 1.75 -34.27
C PRO A 329 -11.04 1.87 -32.75
N GLY A 330 -10.34 1.05 -31.97
CA GLY A 330 -10.34 1.02 -30.53
C GLY A 330 -11.22 -0.07 -29.94
N GLU A 331 -10.65 -0.94 -29.11
CA GLU A 331 -11.36 -2.03 -28.43
C GLU A 331 -12.25 -1.52 -27.30
N GLN A 332 -11.79 -0.51 -26.56
CA GLN A 332 -12.55 0.22 -25.54
C GLN A 332 -12.89 1.64 -25.99
N SER A 333 -11.86 2.39 -26.37
CA SER A 333 -11.97 3.75 -26.84
C SER A 333 -10.86 4.02 -27.85
N HIS A 334 -11.15 4.64 -29.01
CA HIS A 334 -10.09 4.97 -29.95
C HIS A 334 -9.14 5.98 -29.29
N GLN A 335 -8.01 5.48 -28.78
CA GLN A 335 -7.10 6.28 -27.97
C GLN A 335 -5.64 5.99 -28.31
N TYR A 336 -4.88 7.04 -28.51
CA TYR A 336 -3.42 7.04 -28.42
C TYR A 336 -3.04 8.36 -27.75
N SER A 337 -2.87 8.32 -26.44
CA SER A 337 -2.72 9.52 -25.62
C SER A 337 -1.56 9.40 -24.65
N ARG A 338 -0.93 10.53 -24.35
CA ARG A 338 0.11 10.65 -23.34
C ARG A 338 -0.33 11.62 -22.24
N ALA A 339 -0.36 11.13 -21.02
CA ALA A 339 -0.56 11.91 -19.81
C ALA A 339 0.80 12.20 -19.16
N ASN A 340 1.20 13.47 -19.12
CA ASN A 340 2.40 13.94 -18.41
C ASN A 340 1.96 14.53 -17.07
N SER A 341 2.51 14.02 -15.98
CA SER A 341 2.18 14.48 -14.63
C SER A 341 3.43 14.95 -13.91
N ASP A 342 3.36 16.14 -13.34
CA ASP A 342 4.40 16.77 -12.51
C ASP A 342 3.87 16.89 -11.08
N ASN A 343 4.65 16.45 -10.09
CA ASN A 343 4.24 16.45 -8.70
C ASN A 343 5.41 16.85 -7.79
N TRP A 344 5.18 17.82 -6.91
CA TRP A 344 6.10 18.16 -5.83
C TRP A 344 5.53 17.68 -4.50
N ASN A 345 6.33 16.97 -3.72
CA ASN A 345 6.05 16.62 -2.34
C ASN A 345 7.14 17.22 -1.44
N GLY A 346 6.72 17.91 -0.40
CA GLY A 346 7.61 18.41 0.64
C GLY A 346 7.04 18.14 2.02
N THR A 347 7.86 17.65 2.95
CA THR A 347 7.47 17.48 4.35
C THR A 347 8.46 18.18 5.25
N LEU A 348 7.96 18.94 6.21
CA LEU A 348 8.72 19.55 7.29
C LEU A 348 8.18 19.04 8.62
N THR A 349 9.03 18.43 9.44
CA THR A 349 8.67 17.99 10.79
C THR A 349 9.63 18.60 11.81
N LEU A 350 9.08 19.31 12.78
CA LEU A 350 9.80 19.82 13.93
C LEU A 350 9.32 19.10 15.19
N ASN A 351 10.23 18.50 15.91
CA ASN A 351 9.96 17.86 17.21
C ASN A 351 10.71 18.63 18.28
N TYR A 352 9.98 19.17 19.26
CA TYR A 352 10.58 19.83 20.40
C TYR A 352 10.33 19.06 21.68
N ARG A 353 11.38 18.47 22.22
CA ARG A 353 11.37 17.79 23.53
C ARG A 353 11.48 18.84 24.63
N ILE A 354 10.36 19.14 25.26
CA ILE A 354 10.30 20.08 26.38
C ILE A 354 11.07 19.49 27.57
N ASP A 355 10.79 18.22 27.85
CA ASP A 355 11.49 17.41 28.85
C ASP A 355 11.46 15.91 28.47
N LYS A 356 11.75 15.02 29.42
CA LYS A 356 11.74 13.56 29.21
C LYS A 356 10.35 12.99 28.96
N ALA A 357 9.30 13.66 29.43
CA ALA A 357 7.92 13.20 29.33
C ALA A 357 7.10 13.92 28.27
N GLN A 358 7.53 15.11 27.84
CA GLN A 358 6.72 16.01 27.02
C GLN A 358 7.39 16.33 25.70
N THR A 359 6.65 16.19 24.61
CA THR A 359 7.11 16.52 23.26
C THR A 359 6.01 17.28 22.52
N LEU A 360 6.39 18.36 21.85
CA LEU A 360 5.57 19.09 20.90
C LEU A 360 6.06 18.76 19.48
N THR A 361 5.15 18.38 18.59
CA THR A 361 5.46 18.10 17.20
C THR A 361 4.64 19.01 16.30
N PHE A 362 5.33 19.74 15.42
CA PHE A 362 4.71 20.42 14.29
C PHE A 362 5.11 19.71 13.00
N ASN A 363 4.13 19.51 12.11
CA ASN A 363 4.37 18.97 10.78
C ASN A 363 3.63 19.80 9.73
N HIS A 364 4.27 19.98 8.58
CA HIS A 364 3.65 20.58 7.39
C HIS A 364 3.99 19.77 6.15
N VAL A 365 2.97 19.45 5.36
CA VAL A 365 3.12 18.76 4.07
C VAL A 365 2.54 19.63 2.96
N LEU A 366 3.35 19.82 1.92
CA LEU A 366 2.94 20.38 0.65
C LEU A 366 2.97 19.29 -0.41
N ASN A 367 1.85 19.09 -1.11
CA ASN A 367 1.77 18.26 -2.29
C ASN A 367 1.18 19.09 -3.43
N THR A 368 1.84 19.13 -4.57
CA THR A 368 1.30 19.76 -5.79
C THR A 368 1.24 18.73 -6.89
N PHE A 369 0.26 18.81 -7.74
CA PHE A 369 0.11 17.96 -8.91
C PHE A 369 -0.37 18.77 -10.09
N ARG A 370 0.21 18.49 -11.26
CA ARG A 370 -0.25 18.99 -12.55
C ARG A 370 -0.20 17.88 -13.57
N ARG A 371 -1.26 17.71 -14.36
CA ARG A 371 -1.33 16.78 -15.49
C ARG A 371 -1.71 17.52 -16.76
N ASP A 372 -0.91 17.30 -17.81
CA ASP A 372 -1.19 17.69 -19.17
C ASP A 372 -1.39 16.44 -20.02
N ASN A 373 -2.48 16.37 -20.77
CA ASN A 373 -2.75 15.29 -21.71
C ASN A 373 -2.47 15.73 -23.14
N THR A 374 -2.02 14.79 -23.95
CA THR A 374 -1.71 15.00 -25.36
C THR A 374 -2.24 13.82 -26.16
N SER A 375 -3.12 14.07 -27.11
CA SER A 375 -3.53 13.08 -28.10
C SER A 375 -2.45 12.94 -29.18
N LEU A 376 -2.10 11.70 -29.50
CA LEU A 376 -1.11 11.30 -30.51
C LEU A 376 -1.77 10.64 -31.72
N LEU A 377 -3.12 10.68 -31.83
CA LEU A 377 -3.87 10.09 -32.94
C LEU A 377 -3.75 10.86 -34.24
N ALA A 378 -3.62 12.18 -34.17
CA ALA A 378 -3.48 13.03 -35.33
C ALA A 378 -2.00 13.10 -35.80
N ALA A 379 -1.79 13.54 -37.04
CA ALA A 379 -0.45 13.78 -37.58
C ALA A 379 0.37 14.83 -36.81
N GLN A 380 -0.34 15.72 -36.09
CA GLN A 380 0.26 16.66 -35.11
C GLN A 380 -0.28 16.34 -33.71
N GLU A 381 0.60 16.37 -32.71
CA GLU A 381 0.22 16.19 -31.33
C GLU A 381 -0.78 17.27 -30.88
N GLN A 382 -1.92 16.86 -30.31
CA GLN A 382 -2.95 17.76 -29.81
C GLN A 382 -2.92 17.73 -28.28
N LYS A 383 -2.47 18.82 -27.68
CA LYS A 383 -2.45 18.99 -26.23
C LYS A 383 -3.80 19.55 -25.76
N ASP A 384 -4.33 18.99 -24.65
CA ASP A 384 -5.50 19.54 -23.99
C ASP A 384 -5.22 21.00 -23.56
N PRO A 385 -6.15 21.93 -23.82
CA PRO A 385 -5.91 23.36 -23.54
C PRO A 385 -5.89 23.66 -22.03
N ILE A 386 -6.48 22.79 -21.21
CA ILE A 386 -6.66 23.01 -19.76
C ILE A 386 -5.97 21.89 -18.98
N ALA A 387 -4.90 22.25 -18.26
CA ALA A 387 -4.22 21.34 -17.36
C ALA A 387 -5.09 21.04 -16.13
N LYS A 388 -4.93 19.81 -15.60
CA LYS A 388 -5.52 19.36 -14.33
C LYS A 388 -4.53 19.62 -13.21
N GLU A 389 -4.93 20.38 -12.19
CA GLU A 389 -4.02 20.85 -11.13
C GLU A 389 -4.62 20.61 -9.74
N THR A 390 -3.79 20.20 -8.79
CA THR A 390 -4.14 20.21 -7.37
C THR A 390 -2.97 20.73 -6.52
N ARG A 391 -3.30 21.37 -5.39
CA ARG A 391 -2.34 21.74 -4.36
C ARG A 391 -2.94 21.44 -3.00
N LYS A 392 -2.30 20.53 -2.27
CA LYS A 392 -2.66 20.16 -0.89
C LYS A 392 -1.65 20.76 0.08
N ASN A 393 -2.14 21.37 1.14
CA ASN A 393 -1.37 21.79 2.30
C ASN A 393 -2.01 21.17 3.54
N ILE A 394 -1.23 20.41 4.30
CA ILE A 394 -1.68 19.77 5.53
C ILE A 394 -0.72 20.18 6.64
N SER A 395 -1.24 20.89 7.63
CA SER A 395 -0.47 21.30 8.81
C SER A 395 -1.02 20.61 10.03
N GLY A 396 -0.14 20.11 10.89
CA GLY A 396 -0.54 19.42 12.10
C GLY A 396 0.31 19.84 13.30
N LEU A 397 -0.33 19.92 14.46
CA LEU A 397 0.33 20.15 15.74
C LEU A 397 -0.10 19.05 16.69
N SER A 398 0.85 18.41 17.37
CA SER A 398 0.55 17.43 18.41
C SER A 398 1.36 17.68 19.68
N TYR A 399 0.75 17.39 20.81
CA TYR A 399 1.38 17.34 22.12
C TYR A 399 1.34 15.91 22.64
N ARG A 400 2.49 15.37 22.99
CA ARG A 400 2.64 14.05 23.57
C ARG A 400 3.09 14.15 25.03
N LEU A 401 2.45 13.35 25.88
CA LEU A 401 2.75 13.20 27.29
C LEU A 401 3.04 11.74 27.61
N MET A 402 4.24 11.45 28.12
CA MET A 402 4.69 10.12 28.52
C MET A 402 5.38 10.19 29.90
N PRO A 403 4.61 10.34 30.98
CA PRO A 403 5.16 10.55 32.33
C PRO A 403 5.85 9.30 32.89
N SER A 404 5.56 8.14 32.36
CA SER A 404 6.20 6.88 32.74
C SER A 404 6.15 5.89 31.55
N GLU A 405 6.87 4.77 31.63
CA GLU A 405 6.80 3.71 30.62
C GLU A 405 5.43 3.04 30.50
N ARG A 406 4.51 3.26 31.46
CA ARG A 406 3.15 2.71 31.44
C ARG A 406 2.16 3.58 30.67
N TRP A 407 2.44 4.87 30.47
CA TRP A 407 1.55 5.83 29.86
C TRP A 407 2.18 6.44 28.60
N ASN A 408 1.42 6.51 27.56
CA ASN A 408 1.73 7.32 26.40
C ASN A 408 0.42 7.93 25.88
N PHE A 409 0.32 9.24 25.91
CA PHE A 409 -0.84 10.00 25.45
C PHE A 409 -0.41 11.03 24.44
N SER A 410 -1.20 11.21 23.39
CA SER A 410 -1.01 12.24 22.37
C SER A 410 -2.34 12.90 22.02
N ALA A 411 -2.38 14.22 22.00
CA ALA A 411 -3.50 15.01 21.49
C ALA A 411 -3.02 15.87 20.33
N PHE A 412 -3.87 16.07 19.32
CA PHE A 412 -3.44 16.77 18.10
C PHE A 412 -4.58 17.46 17.36
N GLY A 413 -4.20 18.47 16.56
CA GLY A 413 -5.04 19.13 15.58
C GLY A 413 -4.39 19.14 14.20
N LYS A 414 -5.19 19.07 13.15
CA LYS A 414 -4.76 19.10 11.75
C LYS A 414 -5.60 20.11 10.96
N TYR A 415 -4.93 20.89 10.12
CA TYR A 415 -5.56 21.77 9.15
C TYR A 415 -5.29 21.27 7.75
N TYR A 416 -6.33 21.15 6.96
CA TYR A 416 -6.29 20.67 5.58
C TYR A 416 -6.75 21.79 4.64
N ARG A 417 -5.99 22.02 3.58
CA ARG A 417 -6.37 22.92 2.49
C ARG A 417 -6.05 22.28 1.16
N GLN A 418 -7.04 22.23 0.26
CA GLN A 418 -6.86 21.75 -1.09
C GLN A 418 -7.38 22.76 -2.10
N TYR A 419 -6.53 23.16 -3.03
CA TYR A 419 -6.88 23.83 -4.26
C TYR A 419 -6.95 22.81 -5.38
N VAL A 420 -7.98 22.92 -6.22
CA VAL A 420 -8.22 22.07 -7.39
C VAL A 420 -8.56 22.98 -8.57
N ALA A 421 -8.00 22.71 -9.75
CA ALA A 421 -8.39 23.34 -10.99
C ALA A 421 -8.29 22.35 -12.16
N GLY A 422 -9.23 22.44 -13.08
CA GLY A 422 -9.28 21.55 -14.23
C GLY A 422 -10.42 21.88 -15.19
N PRO A 423 -10.56 21.10 -16.26
CA PRO A 423 -11.63 21.25 -17.23
C PRO A 423 -12.97 20.79 -16.68
N ILE A 424 -14.00 21.51 -17.00
CA ILE A 424 -15.41 21.10 -16.87
C ILE A 424 -16.12 21.39 -18.19
N ALA A 425 -17.03 20.51 -18.61
CA ALA A 425 -17.86 20.79 -19.77
C ALA A 425 -18.71 22.04 -19.51
N GLU A 426 -18.79 22.94 -20.48
CA GLU A 426 -19.54 24.19 -20.37
C GLU A 426 -21.05 23.96 -20.14
N THR A 427 -21.55 22.88 -20.75
CA THR A 427 -22.89 22.33 -20.51
C THR A 427 -22.82 20.80 -20.53
N GLU A 428 -23.83 20.09 -20.00
CA GLU A 428 -23.85 18.62 -19.95
C GLU A 428 -23.67 17.94 -21.32
N THR A 429 -23.98 18.63 -22.41
CA THR A 429 -23.87 18.13 -23.79
C THR A 429 -22.77 18.80 -24.61
N SER A 430 -22.01 19.73 -24.02
CA SER A 430 -20.99 20.51 -24.71
C SER A 430 -19.68 19.71 -24.87
N SER A 431 -19.10 19.82 -26.07
CA SER A 431 -17.70 19.43 -26.30
C SER A 431 -16.70 20.51 -25.91
N ASN A 432 -17.17 21.70 -25.53
CA ASN A 432 -16.33 22.80 -25.07
C ASN A 432 -16.06 22.66 -23.56
N PHE A 433 -14.81 22.82 -23.18
CA PHE A 433 -14.37 22.80 -21.80
C PHE A 433 -13.90 24.17 -21.33
N ILE A 434 -14.32 24.55 -20.14
CA ILE A 434 -13.87 25.75 -19.45
C ILE A 434 -13.04 25.36 -18.22
N ARG A 435 -12.11 26.23 -17.83
CA ARG A 435 -11.35 26.03 -16.60
C ARG A 435 -12.17 26.43 -15.40
N THR A 436 -12.35 25.50 -14.48
CA THR A 436 -12.93 25.77 -13.15
C THR A 436 -11.87 25.58 -12.06
N SER A 437 -12.09 26.21 -10.90
CA SER A 437 -11.24 26.01 -9.74
C SER A 437 -12.02 26.08 -8.44
N ARG A 438 -11.57 25.35 -7.44
CA ARG A 438 -12.18 25.30 -6.11
C ARG A 438 -11.11 25.18 -5.03
N THR A 439 -11.35 25.84 -3.88
CA THR A 439 -10.55 25.65 -2.67
C THR A 439 -11.43 25.11 -1.56
N VAL A 440 -10.94 24.12 -0.84
CA VAL A 440 -11.63 23.51 0.30
C VAL A 440 -10.69 23.53 1.51
N ASP A 441 -11.21 23.96 2.65
CA ASP A 441 -10.54 24.01 3.93
C ASP A 441 -11.27 23.13 4.95
N SER A 442 -10.52 22.43 5.81
CA SER A 442 -11.10 21.55 6.85
C SER A 442 -10.20 21.48 8.08
N TRP A 443 -10.81 21.23 9.24
CA TRP A 443 -10.12 21.06 10.50
C TRP A 443 -10.43 19.72 11.13
N GLY A 444 -9.39 18.93 11.40
CA GLY A 444 -9.45 17.66 12.10
C GLY A 444 -8.76 17.78 13.48
N TYR A 445 -9.14 16.89 14.39
CA TYR A 445 -8.53 16.79 15.71
C TYR A 445 -8.68 15.38 16.24
N GLY A 446 -7.82 15.04 17.20
CA GLY A 446 -7.88 13.71 17.79
C GLY A 446 -6.99 13.55 18.99
N ALA A 447 -7.13 12.39 19.60
CA ALA A 447 -6.29 11.94 20.70
C ALA A 447 -6.08 10.43 20.62
N ALA A 448 -4.90 9.99 21.09
CA ALA A 448 -4.56 8.58 21.20
C ALA A 448 -3.85 8.32 22.53
N GLY A 449 -4.10 7.19 23.13
CA GLY A 449 -3.48 6.82 24.39
C GLY A 449 -3.19 5.33 24.47
N THR A 450 -2.08 5.01 25.12
CA THR A 450 -1.67 3.65 25.46
C THR A 450 -1.45 3.56 26.96
N TYR A 451 -1.95 2.47 27.54
CA TYR A 451 -1.74 2.14 28.94
C TYR A 451 -1.37 0.67 29.12
N PHE A 452 -0.29 0.40 29.85
CA PHE A 452 0.11 -0.95 30.24
C PHE A 452 -0.56 -1.32 31.56
N LEU A 453 -1.65 -2.10 31.47
CA LEU A 453 -2.42 -2.60 32.60
C LEU A 453 -1.57 -3.49 33.51
N LEU A 454 -0.82 -4.42 32.89
CA LEU A 454 0.10 -5.36 33.51
C LEU A 454 1.34 -5.51 32.61
N PRO A 455 2.47 -6.07 33.11
CA PRO A 455 3.57 -6.45 32.24
C PRO A 455 3.10 -7.35 31.10
N GLY A 456 3.25 -6.86 29.87
CA GLY A 456 2.81 -7.56 28.65
C GLY A 456 1.34 -7.32 28.25
N LEU A 457 0.47 -6.78 29.09
CA LEU A 457 -0.93 -6.46 28.75
C LEU A 457 -1.06 -4.94 28.51
N GLN A 458 -1.40 -4.59 27.30
CA GLN A 458 -1.50 -3.22 26.80
C GLN A 458 -2.89 -2.93 26.25
N ALA A 459 -3.44 -1.78 26.63
CA ALA A 459 -4.66 -1.22 26.05
C ALA A 459 -4.33 0.06 25.28
N LYS A 460 -4.93 0.24 24.10
CA LYS A 460 -4.83 1.44 23.28
C LYS A 460 -6.22 1.94 22.92
N LEU A 461 -6.46 3.22 23.11
CA LEU A 461 -7.68 3.90 22.71
C LEU A 461 -7.31 5.11 21.86
N SER A 462 -7.99 5.30 20.74
CA SER A 462 -7.78 6.47 19.90
C SER A 462 -9.06 6.95 19.25
N TYR A 463 -9.18 8.27 19.12
CA TYR A 463 -10.25 8.97 18.41
C TYR A 463 -9.68 10.04 17.51
N GLU A 464 -10.22 10.17 16.30
CA GLU A 464 -9.91 11.25 15.36
C GLU A 464 -11.14 11.66 14.56
N LYS A 465 -11.42 12.95 14.54
CA LYS A 465 -12.20 13.59 13.49
C LYS A 465 -11.26 13.87 12.33
N ALA A 466 -11.27 13.00 11.33
CA ALA A 466 -10.37 13.04 10.19
C ALA A 466 -11.08 13.48 8.91
N TYR A 467 -10.32 14.09 7.99
CA TYR A 467 -10.79 14.46 6.66
C TYR A 467 -9.91 13.81 5.61
N ARG A 468 -10.51 13.32 4.53
CA ARG A 468 -9.82 12.86 3.32
C ARG A 468 -10.15 13.77 2.14
N LEU A 469 -9.11 14.33 1.58
CA LEU A 469 -9.23 15.16 0.37
C LEU A 469 -9.35 14.24 -0.86
N PRO A 470 -10.19 14.59 -1.85
CA PRO A 470 -10.30 13.82 -3.08
C PRO A 470 -8.95 13.66 -3.78
N THR A 471 -8.75 12.49 -4.38
CA THR A 471 -7.54 12.22 -5.17
C THR A 471 -7.70 12.76 -6.59
N ILE A 472 -6.59 12.72 -7.32
CA ILE A 472 -6.51 13.18 -8.70
C ILE A 472 -7.40 12.33 -9.61
N GLU A 473 -7.38 11.02 -9.41
CA GLU A 473 -8.19 10.08 -10.19
C GLU A 473 -9.68 10.25 -9.89
N GLU A 474 -10.05 10.51 -8.63
CA GLU A 474 -11.45 10.77 -8.25
C GLU A 474 -11.99 12.06 -8.90
N MET A 475 -11.13 13.06 -9.07
CA MET A 475 -11.53 14.35 -9.66
C MET A 475 -11.39 14.40 -11.18
N PHE A 476 -10.42 13.69 -11.77
CA PHE A 476 -10.07 13.83 -13.17
C PHE A 476 -10.02 12.50 -13.95
N GLY A 477 -10.24 11.35 -13.30
CA GLY A 477 -10.13 10.03 -13.91
C GLY A 477 -8.68 9.57 -14.13
N ASP A 478 -8.55 8.37 -14.71
CA ASP A 478 -7.25 7.74 -15.04
C ASP A 478 -6.88 7.85 -16.52
N GLU A 479 -7.69 8.54 -17.34
CA GLU A 479 -7.57 8.73 -18.80
C GLU A 479 -7.80 7.43 -19.60
N ASP A 480 -8.41 6.41 -19.00
CA ASP A 480 -8.67 5.13 -19.66
C ASP A 480 -10.06 4.59 -19.34
N LEU A 481 -10.21 3.94 -18.20
CA LEU A 481 -11.46 3.26 -17.79
C LEU A 481 -12.26 4.04 -16.75
N GLU A 482 -11.65 5.02 -16.10
CA GLU A 482 -12.26 5.77 -15.02
C GLU A 482 -12.45 7.25 -15.37
N SER A 483 -13.68 7.75 -15.21
CA SER A 483 -13.98 9.17 -15.31
C SER A 483 -14.01 9.80 -13.92
N GLY A 484 -13.53 11.04 -13.80
CA GLY A 484 -13.55 11.81 -12.56
C GLY A 484 -14.68 12.81 -12.48
N ASP A 485 -14.91 13.34 -11.27
CA ASP A 485 -15.83 14.45 -10.99
C ASP A 485 -15.13 15.50 -10.12
N VAL A 486 -14.88 16.69 -10.67
CA VAL A 486 -14.28 17.82 -9.95
C VAL A 486 -15.17 18.37 -8.82
N GLY A 487 -16.45 18.03 -8.83
CA GLY A 487 -17.44 18.38 -7.82
C GLY A 487 -17.37 17.54 -6.54
N ILE A 488 -16.58 16.45 -6.51
CA ILE A 488 -16.46 15.57 -5.36
C ILE A 488 -16.01 16.33 -4.11
N ARG A 489 -16.78 16.15 -3.01
CA ARG A 489 -16.50 16.76 -1.72
C ARG A 489 -15.55 15.89 -0.89
N PRO A 490 -14.72 16.50 -0.01
CA PRO A 490 -13.92 15.76 0.95
C PRO A 490 -14.76 14.86 1.86
N GLU A 491 -14.32 13.64 2.08
CA GLU A 491 -14.89 12.79 3.11
C GLU A 491 -14.51 13.29 4.49
N ASN A 492 -15.41 13.10 5.45
CA ASN A 492 -15.09 13.30 6.86
C ASN A 492 -15.54 12.11 7.70
N SER A 493 -14.69 11.68 8.62
CA SER A 493 -14.92 10.47 9.40
C SER A 493 -14.65 10.70 10.88
N ASP A 494 -15.55 10.20 11.72
CA ASP A 494 -15.33 10.03 13.15
C ASP A 494 -14.80 8.61 13.38
N ASN A 495 -13.51 8.49 13.72
CA ASN A 495 -12.81 7.22 13.87
C ASN A 495 -12.53 6.93 15.34
N LEU A 496 -13.10 5.86 15.88
CA LEU A 496 -12.80 5.36 17.23
C LEU A 496 -12.21 3.96 17.13
N ASN A 497 -11.07 3.73 17.78
CA ASN A 497 -10.41 2.42 17.82
C ASN A 497 -10.06 2.07 19.26
N LEU A 498 -10.36 0.84 19.64
CA LEU A 498 -9.91 0.21 20.89
C LEU A 498 -9.12 -1.05 20.54
N ASN A 499 -7.94 -1.19 21.13
CA ASN A 499 -7.08 -2.35 20.93
C ASN A 499 -6.57 -2.86 22.27
N LEU A 500 -6.61 -4.16 22.47
CA LEU A 500 -6.06 -4.83 23.62
C LEU A 500 -5.08 -5.91 23.14
N SER A 501 -3.84 -5.86 23.64
CA SER A 501 -2.82 -6.85 23.27
C SER A 501 -2.10 -7.39 24.48
N TYR A 502 -1.78 -8.69 24.41
CA TYR A 502 -1.02 -9.39 25.44
C TYR A 502 0.19 -10.10 24.81
N SER A 503 1.36 -9.90 25.39
CA SER A 503 2.61 -10.53 24.96
C SER A 503 3.34 -11.12 26.16
N LYS A 504 3.69 -12.39 26.11
CA LYS A 504 4.41 -13.08 27.19
C LYS A 504 5.43 -14.06 26.63
N ALA A 505 6.62 -14.06 27.19
CA ALA A 505 7.64 -15.08 26.99
C ALA A 505 7.69 -15.98 28.23
N LEU A 506 7.63 -17.32 28.02
CA LEU A 506 7.65 -18.36 29.04
C LEU A 506 8.70 -19.41 28.66
N GLY A 507 9.93 -19.24 29.11
CA GLY A 507 11.04 -20.08 28.69
C GLY A 507 11.28 -20.05 27.19
N LYS A 508 11.06 -21.18 26.49
CA LYS A 508 11.17 -21.27 25.02
C LYS A 508 9.88 -20.86 24.27
N HIS A 509 8.80 -20.60 25.00
CA HIS A 509 7.49 -20.25 24.41
C HIS A 509 7.34 -18.73 24.36
N SER A 510 6.85 -18.21 23.26
CA SER A 510 6.41 -16.83 23.12
C SER A 510 4.97 -16.80 22.62
N ILE A 511 4.14 -16.01 23.30
CA ILE A 511 2.71 -15.86 22.98
C ILE A 511 2.44 -14.38 22.77
N TYR A 512 1.72 -14.09 21.69
CA TYR A 512 1.15 -12.77 21.42
C TYR A 512 -0.30 -12.94 20.99
N VAL A 513 -1.20 -12.18 21.62
CA VAL A 513 -2.62 -12.13 21.26
C VAL A 513 -3.04 -10.67 21.21
N GLU A 514 -3.82 -10.30 20.21
CA GLU A 514 -4.35 -8.95 20.03
C GLU A 514 -5.81 -9.02 19.61
N GLY A 515 -6.65 -8.16 20.19
CA GLY A 515 -8.02 -7.92 19.75
C GLY A 515 -8.24 -6.44 19.56
N GLY A 516 -8.80 -6.05 18.40
CA GLY A 516 -9.10 -4.67 18.06
C GLY A 516 -10.58 -4.50 17.70
N VAL A 517 -11.20 -3.39 18.12
CA VAL A 517 -12.56 -2.99 17.74
C VAL A 517 -12.49 -1.64 17.08
N VAL A 518 -13.21 -1.47 15.98
CA VAL A 518 -13.29 -0.23 15.20
C VAL A 518 -14.72 0.24 15.07
N TYR A 519 -14.92 1.56 15.17
CA TYR A 519 -16.13 2.27 14.86
C TYR A 519 -15.81 3.49 14.02
N ARG A 520 -16.41 3.62 12.84
CA ARG A 520 -16.20 4.73 11.92
C ARG A 520 -17.50 5.19 11.33
N ASN A 521 -17.76 6.49 11.43
CA ASN A 521 -18.94 7.13 10.85
C ASN A 521 -18.47 8.16 9.81
N THR A 522 -18.46 7.75 8.54
CA THR A 522 -17.96 8.56 7.42
C THR A 522 -19.10 9.23 6.70
N LYS A 523 -19.01 10.53 6.48
CA LYS A 523 -19.92 11.34 5.65
C LYS A 523 -19.23 11.68 4.34
N ASP A 524 -20.03 11.93 3.30
CA ASP A 524 -19.55 12.21 1.94
C ASP A 524 -18.58 11.13 1.43
N TYR A 525 -18.83 9.86 1.79
CA TYR A 525 -18.01 8.72 1.42
C TYR A 525 -17.85 8.66 -0.10
N ILE A 526 -16.62 8.63 -0.60
CA ILE A 526 -16.33 8.58 -2.03
C ILE A 526 -16.22 7.13 -2.47
N GLN A 527 -17.11 6.72 -3.37
CA GLN A 527 -17.19 5.38 -3.89
C GLN A 527 -16.95 5.38 -5.40
N ARG A 528 -16.21 4.38 -5.86
CA ARG A 528 -16.10 4.02 -7.27
C ARG A 528 -17.39 3.31 -7.69
N ASN A 529 -18.07 3.86 -8.67
CA ASN A 529 -19.28 3.31 -9.24
C ASN A 529 -19.02 2.84 -10.68
N ILE A 530 -19.45 1.63 -11.01
CA ILE A 530 -19.31 1.09 -12.36
C ILE A 530 -20.52 1.54 -13.18
N GLN A 531 -20.27 1.98 -14.39
CA GLN A 531 -21.25 2.43 -15.34
C GLN A 531 -21.15 1.65 -16.63
N ASP A 532 -22.31 1.26 -17.16
CA ASP A 532 -22.41 0.77 -18.52
C ASP A 532 -22.27 1.95 -19.50
N LEU A 533 -21.29 1.85 -20.37
CA LEU A 533 -21.07 2.80 -21.47
C LEU A 533 -21.80 2.33 -22.72
N SER A 534 -22.01 3.23 -23.68
CA SER A 534 -22.62 2.86 -24.96
C SER A 534 -21.85 1.76 -25.66
N GLY A 535 -22.57 0.87 -26.37
CA GLY A 535 -21.98 -0.24 -27.14
C GLY A 535 -21.58 -1.46 -26.29
N GLY A 536 -22.14 -1.63 -25.09
CA GLY A 536 -21.86 -2.78 -24.19
C GLY A 536 -20.52 -2.69 -23.47
N LYS A 537 -19.88 -1.54 -23.53
CA LYS A 537 -18.63 -1.24 -22.82
C LYS A 537 -18.91 -0.83 -21.37
N GLU A 538 -17.95 -1.02 -20.50
CA GLU A 538 -18.06 -0.67 -19.08
C GLU A 538 -16.91 0.25 -18.67
N GLY A 539 -17.24 1.24 -17.87
CA GLY A 539 -16.28 2.15 -17.25
C GLY A 539 -16.59 2.33 -15.76
N ALA A 540 -15.90 3.21 -15.12
CA ALA A 540 -16.16 3.58 -13.74
C ALA A 540 -16.14 5.09 -13.56
N THR A 541 -16.88 5.58 -12.56
CA THR A 541 -16.86 6.96 -12.11
C THR A 541 -16.79 7.03 -10.60
N TYR A 542 -16.56 8.21 -10.05
CA TYR A 542 -16.53 8.43 -8.61
C TYR A 542 -17.68 9.33 -8.17
N ILE A 543 -18.32 8.99 -7.07
CA ILE A 543 -19.45 9.73 -6.50
C ILE A 543 -19.29 9.87 -4.98
N ASN A 544 -19.87 10.93 -4.41
CA ASN A 544 -20.12 10.98 -2.96
C ASN A 544 -21.36 10.13 -2.66
N TYR A 545 -21.13 8.90 -2.22
CA TYR A 545 -22.16 7.89 -1.97
C TYR A 545 -23.14 8.28 -0.82
N GLY A 546 -22.66 9.10 0.12
CA GLY A 546 -23.43 9.52 1.29
C GLY A 546 -22.77 9.13 2.60
N LYS A 547 -23.56 8.69 3.60
CA LYS A 547 -23.05 8.27 4.91
C LYS A 547 -22.78 6.78 4.94
N VAL A 548 -21.59 6.39 5.42
CA VAL A 548 -21.21 4.99 5.60
C VAL A 548 -20.79 4.75 7.04
N LEU A 549 -21.37 3.71 7.65
CA LEU A 549 -21.02 3.26 8.99
C LEU A 549 -20.22 1.96 8.92
N THR A 550 -18.98 1.99 9.43
CA THR A 550 -18.13 0.81 9.56
C THR A 550 -18.03 0.41 11.03
N LYS A 551 -18.37 -0.83 11.34
CA LYS A 551 -18.18 -1.46 12.65
C LYS A 551 -17.53 -2.82 12.45
N GLY A 552 -16.54 -3.14 13.26
CA GLY A 552 -15.90 -4.43 13.13
C GLY A 552 -14.88 -4.71 14.21
N TYR A 553 -14.27 -5.88 14.09
CA TYR A 553 -13.21 -6.31 14.98
C TYR A 553 -12.16 -7.12 14.22
N THR A 554 -10.96 -7.11 14.78
CA THR A 554 -9.82 -7.91 14.34
C THR A 554 -9.30 -8.72 15.53
N VAL A 555 -8.89 -9.95 15.27
CA VAL A 555 -8.21 -10.81 16.24
C VAL A 555 -6.92 -11.31 15.61
N SER A 556 -5.83 -11.26 16.35
CA SER A 556 -4.52 -11.80 15.94
C SER A 556 -3.94 -12.64 17.06
N ALA A 557 -3.36 -13.79 16.70
CA ALA A 557 -2.62 -14.62 17.63
C ALA A 557 -1.33 -15.09 16.98
N ARG A 558 -0.23 -15.07 17.74
CA ARG A 558 1.06 -15.62 17.33
C ARG A 558 1.69 -16.41 18.45
N TYR A 559 2.26 -17.55 18.08
CA TYR A 559 2.95 -18.45 18.97
C TYR A 559 4.34 -18.78 18.40
N GLY A 560 5.34 -18.75 19.24
CA GLY A 560 6.69 -19.16 18.89
C GLY A 560 7.23 -20.17 19.90
N LEU A 561 7.99 -21.17 19.41
CA LEU A 561 8.64 -22.16 20.23
C LEU A 561 10.15 -22.19 19.92
N GLY A 562 10.92 -21.53 20.78
CA GLY A 562 12.34 -21.36 20.59
C GLY A 562 12.69 -20.71 19.26
N ARG A 563 13.57 -21.36 18.50
CA ARG A 563 13.99 -20.93 17.17
C ARG A 563 13.49 -21.84 16.05
N TRP A 564 12.62 -22.80 16.36
CA TRP A 564 12.27 -23.82 15.39
C TRP A 564 10.79 -23.82 14.94
N LEU A 565 9.90 -23.11 15.63
CA LEU A 565 8.51 -22.97 15.24
C LEU A 565 8.02 -21.54 15.44
N SER A 566 7.36 -20.98 14.44
CA SER A 566 6.52 -19.79 14.53
C SER A 566 5.19 -20.10 13.84
N ALA A 567 4.07 -19.81 14.51
CA ALA A 567 2.74 -19.93 13.93
C ALA A 567 1.93 -18.68 14.28
N GLY A 568 1.10 -18.23 13.36
CA GLY A 568 0.26 -17.08 13.61
C GLY A 568 -0.93 -17.01 12.69
N GLY A 569 -1.93 -16.21 13.08
CA GLY A 569 -3.09 -15.99 12.25
C GLY A 569 -3.82 -14.70 12.63
N ASN A 570 -4.56 -14.19 11.67
CA ASN A 570 -5.39 -13.02 11.79
C ASN A 570 -6.81 -13.36 11.33
N PHE A 571 -7.79 -12.80 12.01
CA PHE A 571 -9.19 -12.85 11.60
C PHE A 571 -9.77 -11.45 11.61
N THR A 572 -10.51 -11.09 10.58
CA THR A 572 -11.12 -9.76 10.40
C THR A 572 -12.59 -9.92 10.04
N GLN A 573 -13.44 -9.20 10.78
CA GLN A 573 -14.86 -9.06 10.50
C GLN A 573 -15.21 -7.56 10.50
N MET A 574 -15.60 -7.01 9.34
CA MET A 574 -15.98 -5.61 9.18
C MET A 574 -17.37 -5.52 8.55
N ASN A 575 -18.26 -4.74 9.15
CA ASN A 575 -19.54 -4.42 8.59
C ASN A 575 -19.51 -2.98 8.09
N VAL A 576 -19.36 -2.81 6.79
CA VAL A 576 -19.41 -1.52 6.10
C VAL A 576 -20.80 -1.37 5.51
N ARG A 577 -21.60 -0.44 6.04
CA ARG A 577 -23.01 -0.30 5.68
C ARG A 577 -23.35 1.13 5.29
N ASP A 578 -24.25 1.23 4.32
CA ASP A 578 -24.95 2.47 4.01
C ASP A 578 -25.71 2.96 5.25
N ASN A 579 -25.47 4.20 5.65
CA ASN A 579 -26.14 4.84 6.79
C ASN A 579 -26.86 6.13 6.38
N GLU A 580 -27.05 6.37 5.08
CA GLU A 580 -27.84 7.46 4.55
C GLU A 580 -29.32 7.06 4.51
N LYS A 581 -30.18 7.80 5.23
CA LYS A 581 -31.61 7.49 5.33
C LYS A 581 -32.44 8.00 4.14
N THR A 582 -31.96 9.08 3.53
CA THR A 582 -32.72 9.78 2.47
C THR A 582 -31.77 10.02 1.29
N GLN A 583 -32.27 9.83 0.09
CA GLN A 583 -31.63 10.23 -1.16
C GLN A 583 -32.36 11.42 -1.78
N ILE A 584 -31.59 12.35 -2.34
CA ILE A 584 -32.13 13.50 -3.06
C ILE A 584 -32.13 13.16 -4.55
N GLY A 585 -33.29 12.89 -5.12
CA GLY A 585 -33.48 12.70 -6.56
C GLY A 585 -34.16 13.92 -7.21
N THR A 586 -34.42 13.84 -8.51
CA THR A 586 -35.08 14.89 -9.30
C THR A 586 -36.48 15.23 -8.79
N GLY A 587 -37.14 14.33 -8.05
CA GLY A 587 -38.46 14.51 -7.43
C GLY A 587 -38.44 14.92 -5.95
N GLY A 588 -37.29 15.25 -5.38
CA GLY A 588 -37.12 15.61 -3.97
C GLY A 588 -36.49 14.51 -3.12
N ALA A 589 -36.57 14.65 -1.79
CA ALA A 589 -36.03 13.68 -0.85
C ALA A 589 -36.87 12.42 -0.78
N THR A 590 -36.32 11.26 -1.06
CA THR A 590 -36.98 9.95 -0.97
C THR A 590 -36.24 9.06 0.05
N GLU A 591 -36.90 8.03 0.57
CA GLU A 591 -36.26 7.05 1.42
C GLU A 591 -35.22 6.28 0.63
N ASN A 592 -34.03 6.13 1.22
CA ASN A 592 -32.93 5.37 0.60
C ASN A 592 -33.16 3.86 0.78
N ILE A 593 -33.47 3.16 -0.30
CA ILE A 593 -33.68 1.72 -0.34
C ILE A 593 -32.40 0.98 0.15
N GLY A 594 -31.22 1.57 -0.06
CA GLY A 594 -29.91 1.03 0.39
C GLY A 594 -29.64 1.18 1.88
N TYR A 595 -30.47 1.89 2.64
CA TYR A 595 -30.24 2.12 4.07
C TYR A 595 -30.05 0.81 4.85
N LYS A 596 -28.94 0.73 5.61
CA LYS A 596 -28.42 -0.45 6.32
C LYS A 596 -27.96 -1.61 5.44
N SER A 597 -28.00 -1.53 4.14
CA SER A 597 -27.37 -2.52 3.25
C SER A 597 -25.86 -2.47 3.36
N ARG A 598 -25.18 -3.54 3.01
CA ARG A 598 -23.72 -3.53 2.87
C ARG A 598 -23.32 -2.67 1.67
N VAL A 599 -22.24 -1.91 1.84
CA VAL A 599 -21.59 -1.24 0.71
C VAL A 599 -21.10 -2.33 -0.25
N PRO A 600 -21.46 -2.25 -1.54
CA PRO A 600 -21.12 -3.28 -2.51
C PRO A 600 -19.61 -3.34 -2.79
N ASN A 601 -19.14 -4.48 -3.28
CA ASN A 601 -17.77 -4.74 -3.69
C ASN A 601 -16.74 -4.52 -2.56
N VAL A 602 -17.11 -4.78 -1.30
CA VAL A 602 -16.24 -4.67 -0.13
C VAL A 602 -16.19 -6.01 0.61
N PRO A 603 -15.05 -6.73 0.62
CA PRO A 603 -14.84 -7.90 1.48
C PRO A 603 -15.02 -7.53 2.94
N TYR A 604 -15.78 -8.34 3.67
CA TYR A 604 -16.14 -8.02 5.06
C TYR A 604 -15.71 -9.05 6.09
N ARG A 605 -15.34 -10.25 5.64
CA ARG A 605 -14.82 -11.32 6.48
C ARG A 605 -13.67 -12.02 5.78
N PHE A 606 -12.53 -12.05 6.42
CA PHE A 606 -11.35 -12.72 5.90
C PHE A 606 -10.40 -13.11 7.01
N ALA A 607 -9.57 -14.08 6.74
CA ALA A 607 -8.58 -14.62 7.68
C ALA A 607 -7.31 -15.04 6.94
N ASP A 608 -6.21 -15.07 7.66
CA ASP A 608 -4.96 -15.67 7.24
C ASP A 608 -4.34 -16.45 8.39
N PHE A 609 -3.57 -17.48 8.05
CA PHE A 609 -2.83 -18.27 9.00
C PHE A 609 -1.51 -18.70 8.39
N ASP A 610 -0.43 -18.68 9.17
CA ASP A 610 0.89 -19.13 8.76
C ASP A 610 1.57 -20.02 9.80
N VAL A 611 2.35 -20.99 9.31
CA VAL A 611 3.24 -21.82 10.10
C VAL A 611 4.61 -21.85 9.46
N ASN A 612 5.62 -21.57 10.25
CA ASN A 612 7.01 -21.60 9.84
C ASN A 612 7.79 -22.57 10.73
N LEU A 613 8.44 -23.54 10.12
CA LEU A 613 9.31 -24.51 10.76
C LEU A 613 10.76 -24.26 10.36
N TYR A 614 11.67 -24.32 11.30
CA TYR A 614 13.08 -24.04 11.08
C TYR A 614 13.96 -25.15 11.66
N TRP A 615 14.84 -25.70 10.85
CA TRP A 615 15.90 -26.63 11.25
C TRP A 615 17.24 -25.92 11.12
N HIS A 616 17.79 -25.55 12.27
CA HIS A 616 19.10 -24.89 12.35
C HIS A 616 20.26 -25.87 12.27
N ASP A 617 21.37 -25.42 11.72
CA ASP A 617 22.62 -26.18 11.61
C ASP A 617 22.48 -27.50 10.79
N LEU A 618 21.49 -27.58 9.91
CA LEU A 618 21.28 -28.72 9.04
C LEU A 618 22.45 -28.85 8.03
N GLY A 619 23.14 -29.97 8.03
CA GLY A 619 24.30 -30.24 7.19
C GLY A 619 25.58 -29.52 7.62
N LYS A 620 25.54 -28.25 7.97
CA LYS A 620 26.67 -27.44 8.45
C LYS A 620 26.21 -26.36 9.42
N LYS A 621 27.05 -26.05 10.42
CA LYS A 621 26.75 -24.96 11.39
C LYS A 621 26.49 -23.62 10.69
N GLY A 622 25.36 -23.00 11.02
CA GLY A 622 24.91 -21.76 10.44
C GLY A 622 24.03 -21.90 9.19
N ASN A 623 23.74 -23.14 8.75
CA ASN A 623 22.73 -23.37 7.73
C ASN A 623 21.33 -23.48 8.37
N VAL A 624 20.29 -23.08 7.65
CA VAL A 624 18.92 -23.14 8.10
C VAL A 624 18.03 -23.64 6.96
N LEU A 625 17.31 -24.72 7.22
CA LEU A 625 16.19 -25.14 6.39
C LEU A 625 14.91 -24.57 6.99
N SER A 626 14.07 -23.94 6.19
CA SER A 626 12.76 -23.46 6.61
C SER A 626 11.66 -24.00 5.69
N VAL A 627 10.55 -24.40 6.30
CA VAL A 627 9.31 -24.73 5.61
C VAL A 627 8.24 -23.77 6.09
N THR A 628 7.65 -23.04 5.15
CA THR A 628 6.58 -22.07 5.42
C THR A 628 5.31 -22.55 4.73
N TYR A 629 4.26 -22.70 5.50
CA TYR A 629 2.90 -22.85 5.02
C TYR A 629 2.13 -21.57 5.34
N ASP A 630 1.42 -21.02 4.38
CA ASP A 630 0.49 -19.92 4.60
C ASP A 630 -0.81 -20.12 3.81
N ASN A 631 -1.91 -19.65 4.37
CA ASN A 631 -3.20 -19.67 3.72
C ASN A 631 -3.91 -18.33 3.83
N GLN A 632 -4.91 -18.13 2.98
CA GLN A 632 -5.79 -16.98 3.01
C GLN A 632 -7.22 -17.44 2.74
N TYR A 633 -8.12 -17.03 3.62
CA TYR A 633 -9.56 -17.20 3.48
C TYR A 633 -10.23 -15.87 3.21
N MET A 634 -11.19 -15.85 2.30
CA MET A 634 -12.07 -14.71 2.05
C MET A 634 -13.49 -15.20 1.88
N HIS A 635 -14.40 -14.66 2.69
CA HIS A 635 -15.84 -14.96 2.58
C HIS A 635 -16.46 -14.22 1.40
N SER A 636 -17.47 -14.82 0.79
CA SER A 636 -18.20 -14.28 -0.35
C SER A 636 -18.79 -12.90 -0.08
N PHE A 637 -18.82 -12.06 -1.10
CA PHE A 637 -19.40 -10.73 -1.04
C PHE A 637 -19.99 -10.31 -2.39
N SER A 638 -21.01 -9.43 -2.34
CA SER A 638 -21.71 -8.98 -3.55
C SER A 638 -20.96 -7.86 -4.26
N TYR A 639 -20.98 -7.91 -5.58
CA TYR A 639 -20.41 -6.89 -6.45
C TYR A 639 -21.34 -5.66 -6.59
N TYR A 640 -22.65 -5.87 -6.64
CA TYR A 640 -23.68 -4.83 -6.64
C TYR A 640 -24.39 -4.73 -5.29
N SER A 641 -25.13 -3.63 -5.09
CA SER A 641 -25.94 -3.45 -3.88
C SER A 641 -27.05 -4.50 -3.82
N GLN A 642 -27.13 -5.22 -2.71
CA GLN A 642 -28.19 -6.18 -2.44
C GLN A 642 -29.57 -5.52 -2.17
N ALA A 643 -29.61 -4.20 -2.03
CA ALA A 643 -30.86 -3.46 -1.81
C ALA A 643 -31.76 -3.43 -3.05
N VAL A 644 -31.17 -3.52 -4.24
CA VAL A 644 -31.89 -3.40 -5.54
C VAL A 644 -32.30 -4.78 -6.09
N GLY A 645 -32.07 -5.84 -5.35
CA GLY A 645 -32.43 -7.22 -5.71
C GLY A 645 -31.33 -8.20 -5.34
N LYS A 646 -31.72 -9.40 -4.93
CA LYS A 646 -30.78 -10.52 -4.71
C LYS A 646 -30.40 -11.11 -6.06
N ASN A 647 -29.47 -10.48 -6.75
CA ASN A 647 -28.88 -11.11 -7.93
C ASN A 647 -27.72 -12.00 -7.48
N SER A 648 -27.96 -13.32 -7.37
CA SER A 648 -26.97 -14.34 -6.99
C SER A 648 -25.79 -14.46 -7.97
N ASP A 649 -25.93 -13.89 -9.17
CA ASP A 649 -24.98 -14.07 -10.26
C ASP A 649 -23.76 -13.11 -10.17
N PHE A 650 -23.86 -12.07 -9.32
CA PHE A 650 -22.81 -11.07 -9.14
C PHE A 650 -22.16 -11.14 -7.76
N ILE A 651 -21.66 -12.32 -7.41
CA ILE A 651 -21.00 -12.60 -6.14
C ILE A 651 -19.56 -13.00 -6.39
N VAL A 652 -18.63 -12.42 -5.64
CA VAL A 652 -17.29 -12.98 -5.48
C VAL A 652 -17.42 -14.16 -4.50
N PRO A 653 -17.04 -15.39 -4.90
CA PRO A 653 -17.27 -16.60 -4.10
C PRO A 653 -16.42 -16.64 -2.83
N ASP A 654 -16.80 -17.52 -1.90
CA ASP A 654 -15.91 -17.98 -0.82
C ASP A 654 -14.67 -18.62 -1.46
N GLN A 655 -13.50 -18.35 -0.91
CA GLN A 655 -12.25 -18.89 -1.42
C GLN A 655 -11.21 -19.10 -0.32
N PHE A 656 -10.41 -20.14 -0.47
CA PHE A 656 -9.42 -20.54 0.50
C PHE A 656 -8.14 -21.00 -0.20
N SER A 657 -7.16 -20.14 -0.32
CA SER A 657 -5.90 -20.46 -0.98
C SER A 657 -4.84 -20.95 -0.01
N HIS A 658 -4.02 -21.88 -0.47
CA HIS A 658 -2.96 -22.51 0.29
C HIS A 658 -1.61 -22.36 -0.44
N ASN A 659 -0.57 -21.96 0.28
CA ASN A 659 0.77 -21.78 -0.25
C ASN A 659 1.80 -22.55 0.57
N LEU A 660 2.82 -23.07 -0.07
CA LEU A 660 3.93 -23.77 0.55
C LEU A 660 5.25 -23.24 0.01
N ALA A 661 6.20 -22.96 0.90
CA ALA A 661 7.55 -22.57 0.53
C ALA A 661 8.60 -23.37 1.30
N LEU A 662 9.65 -23.79 0.62
CA LEU A 662 10.82 -24.44 1.16
C LEU A 662 12.03 -23.53 0.89
N SER A 663 12.79 -23.17 1.91
CA SER A 663 13.99 -22.36 1.76
C SER A 663 15.17 -22.98 2.49
N TYR A 664 16.33 -23.07 1.84
CA TYR A 664 17.56 -23.52 2.44
C TYR A 664 18.61 -22.42 2.36
N SER A 665 18.98 -21.89 3.52
CA SER A 665 19.98 -20.82 3.69
C SER A 665 21.30 -21.41 4.16
N LEU A 666 22.36 -21.06 3.45
CA LEU A 666 23.74 -21.54 3.66
C LEU A 666 24.62 -20.43 4.23
N ASN A 667 25.67 -20.81 4.94
CA ASN A 667 26.72 -19.90 5.42
C ASN A 667 26.16 -18.69 6.19
N ARG A 668 25.24 -18.91 7.13
CA ARG A 668 24.55 -17.86 7.91
C ARG A 668 23.73 -16.90 7.04
N GLY A 669 23.08 -17.42 5.99
CA GLY A 669 22.22 -16.64 5.09
C GLY A 669 22.95 -15.95 3.94
N ARG A 670 24.24 -16.23 3.70
CA ARG A 670 24.98 -15.67 2.54
C ARG A 670 24.44 -16.16 1.20
N TYR A 671 23.96 -17.40 1.16
CA TYR A 671 23.35 -18.00 -0.02
C TYR A 671 22.02 -18.61 0.39
N SER A 672 20.97 -18.40 -0.35
CA SER A 672 19.66 -18.98 -0.09
C SER A 672 19.04 -19.48 -1.39
N PHE A 673 18.44 -20.67 -1.31
CA PHE A 673 17.70 -21.30 -2.39
C PHE A 673 16.28 -21.55 -1.89
N SER A 674 15.28 -21.20 -2.69
CA SER A 674 13.89 -21.37 -2.31
C SER A 674 13.06 -21.93 -3.44
N LEU A 675 12.09 -22.77 -3.08
CA LEU A 675 11.05 -23.29 -3.96
C LEU A 675 9.70 -22.92 -3.35
N GLU A 676 8.80 -22.42 -4.15
CA GLU A 676 7.45 -22.02 -3.72
C GLU A 676 6.40 -22.68 -4.61
N CYS A 677 5.32 -23.15 -4.01
CA CYS A 677 4.09 -23.52 -4.67
C CYS A 677 2.97 -22.63 -4.13
N ARG A 678 2.46 -21.72 -4.94
CA ARG A 678 1.34 -20.87 -4.62
C ARG A 678 0.05 -21.53 -5.07
N ASN A 679 -1.01 -21.38 -4.24
CA ASN A 679 -2.31 -21.96 -4.51
C ASN A 679 -2.21 -23.44 -4.91
N PHE A 680 -1.57 -24.27 -4.07
CA PHE A 680 -1.26 -25.65 -4.42
C PHE A 680 -2.51 -26.56 -4.57
N THR A 681 -3.65 -26.12 -4.04
CA THR A 681 -4.96 -26.75 -4.23
C THR A 681 -5.60 -26.44 -5.57
N ASP A 682 -5.05 -25.47 -6.32
CA ASP A 682 -5.55 -24.99 -7.60
C ASP A 682 -6.98 -24.40 -7.51
N GLU A 683 -7.26 -23.69 -6.44
CA GLU A 683 -8.53 -23.01 -6.20
C GLU A 683 -8.72 -21.85 -7.19
N ASP A 684 -9.96 -21.65 -7.64
CA ASP A 684 -10.32 -20.48 -8.45
C ASP A 684 -10.38 -19.23 -7.59
N LEU A 685 -9.43 -18.31 -7.76
CA LEU A 685 -9.27 -17.14 -6.92
C LEU A 685 -9.75 -15.87 -7.61
N TYR A 686 -10.52 -15.07 -6.87
CA TYR A 686 -11.08 -13.79 -7.31
C TYR A 686 -10.95 -12.75 -6.19
N ASP A 687 -10.28 -11.63 -6.44
CA ASP A 687 -10.32 -10.48 -5.52
C ASP A 687 -11.36 -9.44 -5.96
N ASN A 688 -11.71 -9.46 -7.24
CA ASN A 688 -12.77 -8.65 -7.86
C ASN A 688 -13.72 -9.55 -8.62
N PHE A 689 -14.98 -9.12 -8.77
CA PHE A 689 -15.98 -9.90 -9.50
C PHE A 689 -15.52 -10.27 -10.91
N SER A 690 -15.63 -11.53 -11.24
CA SER A 690 -15.28 -12.17 -12.51
C SER A 690 -13.80 -12.09 -12.94
N LEU A 691 -12.96 -11.31 -12.29
CA LEU A 691 -11.53 -11.23 -12.62
C LEU A 691 -10.76 -12.36 -11.91
N GLN A 692 -10.61 -13.49 -12.61
CA GLN A 692 -9.94 -14.67 -12.10
C GLN A 692 -8.43 -14.46 -12.05
N LYS A 693 -7.83 -14.81 -10.91
CA LYS A 693 -6.38 -14.79 -10.68
C LYS A 693 -5.74 -16.08 -11.20
N ALA A 694 -4.41 -16.10 -11.20
CA ALA A 694 -3.68 -17.32 -11.56
C ALA A 694 -4.01 -18.47 -10.60
N GLY A 695 -4.20 -19.68 -11.15
CA GLY A 695 -4.29 -20.92 -10.42
C GLY A 695 -2.96 -21.32 -9.78
N ARG A 696 -2.68 -22.62 -9.66
CA ARG A 696 -1.43 -23.15 -9.10
C ARG A 696 -0.21 -22.65 -9.86
N ALA A 697 0.78 -22.16 -9.11
CA ALA A 697 2.00 -21.60 -9.69
C ALA A 697 3.25 -22.00 -8.87
N PHE A 698 4.35 -22.28 -9.55
CA PHE A 698 5.63 -22.69 -8.98
C PHE A 698 6.70 -21.63 -9.23
N TYR A 699 7.55 -21.39 -8.25
CA TYR A 699 8.65 -20.42 -8.34
C TYR A 699 9.91 -20.99 -7.70
N GLY A 700 11.06 -20.71 -8.29
CA GLY A 700 12.38 -20.91 -7.71
C GLY A 700 13.11 -19.58 -7.52
N LYS A 701 13.82 -19.41 -6.41
CA LYS A 701 14.60 -18.20 -6.12
C LYS A 701 15.99 -18.55 -5.62
N VAL A 702 16.97 -17.80 -6.11
CA VAL A 702 18.35 -17.78 -5.59
C VAL A 702 18.62 -16.38 -5.05
N ARG A 703 19.22 -16.31 -3.84
CA ARG A 703 19.62 -15.04 -3.22
C ARG A 703 21.04 -15.14 -2.69
N ILE A 704 21.81 -14.08 -2.87
CA ILE A 704 23.12 -13.89 -2.28
C ILE A 704 23.10 -12.63 -1.40
N HIS A 705 23.68 -12.74 -0.21
CA HIS A 705 23.77 -11.62 0.73
C HIS A 705 25.16 -11.55 1.36
N PHE A 706 25.81 -10.39 1.22
CA PHE A 706 27.11 -10.11 1.80
C PHE A 706 27.09 -8.78 2.54
N GLY A 707 27.92 -8.66 3.57
CA GLY A 707 28.02 -7.50 4.45
C GLY A 707 27.19 -7.65 5.73
N ASP A 708 27.57 -6.93 6.78
CA ASP A 708 26.93 -6.95 8.11
C ASP A 708 25.90 -5.81 8.26
#